data_863e74a280096bef33b9490eab2642a7
#
_entry.id   863e74a280096bef33b9490eab2642a7
#
_cell.length_a   1.000
_cell.length_b   1.000
_cell.length_c   1.000
_cell.angle_alpha   90.00
_cell.angle_beta   90.00
_cell.angle_gamma   90.00
#
_symmetry.space_group_name_H-M   'P 1'
#
loop_
_entity.id
_entity.type
_entity.pdbx_description
1 polymer ?
#
loop_
_entity_poly.entity_id
_entity_poly.type
_entity_poly.pdbx_seq_one_letter_code
_entity_poly.pdbx_strand_id
1 'polypeptide(L)'
;MGIQVKNHVIKRNGEEVPFQLDKIINAIKSANKEVERIHQLNEYQILAVADTIGQKVNEYRHAVNVEDIQDMVETGIMEMRGYEVAQKYVRYRYKRELTRKSNTTDNGILALIEHMNEEVNQENSNKNPVINSTQRDYMAGEVSKDLSRRLLLPEEVVQAHEAGIIHFHDSDYFAQKEHNCDLINLQDMLQNGTVISETLIEKPHSFFTACNVTTQIVAQVASNQYGGQSFTLAHLAPFVDISRQKLRKNVIAERQECGESMDPEIIDKITERRLRDEVKSGIQTIQYQLITLMTCNGQAPFVTVFMYLDEVEDGQLRDDLAMIIEEVMRQRMQGVKNEKGVWITPAFPKLIYVLDEDNITEGSKYWELTKLAAECTAKRMVPDYISAKMMRELKQGEVYPCMGCRSFLTVEDEQRNPDGSHKFYGRFNQGVVTINLVDVACSSNGDMDKFWKILDERLELCHRALRCRHERLLGTISDVAPILWQYGALARLKKGETIDRLLYNGYSTISLGYAGLYEMCMRMLGKSHTDPEASPFALEVMQKLNDKCKEWKEAEHISYSVYGTPMESTTYKFAKCLQKRFGIIKGVTDKNYITNSYHVHVTEKIDAFKKLKFESEFQKLSPGGAISYIEVPDMQDNIPAVLTVMQYIYENIMYAELNTKSDYCECCGYTGEIQIKEDGNGKLIWECPNCGNRDQDKLCVARRTCGYIGTQFWNQGRTQEIKDRVLHL
;
A
#
# COMPACT_ATOMS: atom_id res chain seq x y z
N MET A 1 35.95 -33.62 -37.19
CA MET A 1 34.87 -34.32 -36.39
C MET A 1 34.44 -33.33 -35.31
N GLY A 2 33.21 -32.81 -35.35
CA GLY A 2 32.72 -31.91 -34.36
C GLY A 2 32.51 -32.63 -33.01
N ILE A 3 32.77 -31.93 -31.92
CA ILE A 3 32.61 -32.45 -30.56
C ILE A 3 31.13 -32.71 -30.30
N GLN A 4 30.79 -33.93 -29.87
CA GLN A 4 29.43 -34.27 -29.47
C GLN A 4 29.21 -33.76 -28.05
N VAL A 5 28.38 -32.70 -27.88
CA VAL A 5 27.99 -32.17 -26.56
C VAL A 5 26.76 -32.93 -26.06
N LYS A 6 26.93 -33.54 -24.89
CA LYS A 6 25.84 -34.33 -24.23
C LYS A 6 25.04 -33.53 -23.22
N ASN A 7 25.51 -32.32 -22.88
CA ASN A 7 24.89 -31.51 -21.85
C ASN A 7 23.67 -30.70 -22.38
N HIS A 8 22.89 -30.17 -21.47
CA HIS A 8 21.68 -29.39 -21.72
C HIS A 8 21.87 -27.91 -21.40
N VAL A 9 21.03 -27.09 -21.96
CA VAL A 9 20.99 -25.65 -21.79
C VAL A 9 19.66 -25.27 -21.13
N ILE A 10 19.73 -24.49 -20.08
CA ILE A 10 18.56 -23.86 -19.49
C ILE A 10 18.31 -22.58 -20.28
N LYS A 11 17.21 -22.55 -21.04
CA LYS A 11 16.76 -21.33 -21.71
C LYS A 11 16.29 -20.28 -20.69
N ARG A 12 16.19 -19.04 -21.13
CA ARG A 12 15.70 -17.90 -20.30
C ARG A 12 14.27 -18.11 -19.74
N ASN A 13 13.44 -18.91 -20.41
CA ASN A 13 12.11 -19.28 -19.91
C ASN A 13 12.13 -20.45 -18.89
N GLY A 14 13.32 -20.91 -18.50
CA GLY A 14 13.50 -22.04 -17.59
C GLY A 14 13.41 -23.43 -18.25
N GLU A 15 13.14 -23.51 -19.56
CA GLU A 15 13.08 -24.78 -20.29
C GLU A 15 14.48 -25.35 -20.50
N GLU A 16 14.67 -26.62 -20.16
CA GLU A 16 15.91 -27.35 -20.39
C GLU A 16 15.86 -28.04 -21.76
N VAL A 17 16.83 -27.74 -22.62
CA VAL A 17 16.92 -28.29 -23.97
C VAL A 17 18.33 -28.80 -24.27
N PRO A 18 18.51 -29.77 -25.20
CA PRO A 18 19.85 -30.21 -25.62
C PRO A 18 20.68 -29.06 -26.16
N PHE A 19 21.97 -29.02 -25.80
CA PHE A 19 22.93 -28.06 -26.35
C PHE A 19 23.13 -28.29 -27.86
N GLN A 20 23.13 -27.19 -28.64
CA GLN A 20 23.29 -27.21 -30.09
C GLN A 20 24.44 -26.30 -30.52
N LEU A 21 25.56 -26.90 -30.90
CA LEU A 21 26.79 -26.20 -31.34
C LEU A 21 26.53 -25.27 -32.53
N ASP A 22 25.67 -25.68 -33.46
CA ASP A 22 25.35 -24.92 -34.68
C ASP A 22 24.77 -23.55 -34.38
N LYS A 23 24.05 -23.40 -33.25
CA LYS A 23 23.52 -22.11 -32.83
C LYS A 23 24.61 -21.11 -32.48
N ILE A 24 25.68 -21.57 -31.84
CA ILE A 24 26.83 -20.74 -31.50
C ILE A 24 27.57 -20.35 -32.80
N ILE A 25 27.86 -21.32 -33.67
CA ILE A 25 28.51 -21.08 -34.96
C ILE A 25 27.76 -20.04 -35.78
N ASN A 26 26.44 -20.19 -35.88
CA ASN A 26 25.61 -19.27 -36.65
C ASN A 26 25.55 -17.86 -36.02
N ALA A 27 25.54 -17.76 -34.69
CA ALA A 27 25.55 -16.49 -34.00
C ALA A 27 26.86 -15.73 -34.22
N ILE A 28 28.01 -16.41 -34.13
CA ILE A 28 29.34 -15.85 -34.43
C ILE A 28 29.45 -15.46 -35.92
N LYS A 29 29.02 -16.32 -36.86
CA LYS A 29 29.00 -16.02 -38.30
C LYS A 29 28.16 -14.77 -38.60
N SER A 30 27.02 -14.58 -37.91
CA SER A 30 26.18 -13.41 -38.10
C SER A 30 26.88 -12.12 -37.67
N ALA A 31 27.50 -12.12 -36.48
CA ALA A 31 28.27 -10.98 -36.00
C ALA A 31 29.51 -10.69 -36.90
N ASN A 32 30.16 -11.74 -37.37
CA ASN A 32 31.34 -11.67 -38.26
C ASN A 32 31.04 -10.99 -39.61
N LYS A 33 29.85 -11.20 -40.17
CA LYS A 33 29.42 -10.56 -41.43
C LYS A 33 29.24 -9.05 -41.32
N GLU A 34 29.03 -8.52 -40.13
CA GLU A 34 28.88 -7.08 -39.90
C GLU A 34 30.21 -6.32 -39.72
N VAL A 35 31.33 -7.02 -39.81
CA VAL A 35 32.70 -6.48 -39.62
C VAL A 35 33.42 -6.43 -40.97
N GLU A 36 34.31 -5.43 -41.17
CA GLU A 36 35.13 -5.33 -42.36
C GLU A 36 35.97 -6.58 -42.56
N ARG A 37 36.17 -7.00 -43.83
CA ARG A 37 36.86 -8.24 -44.19
C ARG A 37 38.20 -8.47 -43.52
N ILE A 38 38.97 -7.40 -43.28
CA ILE A 38 40.30 -7.46 -42.67
C ILE A 38 40.28 -7.83 -41.18
N HIS A 39 39.15 -7.61 -40.52
CA HIS A 39 38.93 -7.87 -39.10
C HIS A 39 38.02 -9.08 -38.85
N GLN A 40 37.57 -9.76 -39.92
CA GLN A 40 36.74 -10.94 -39.78
C GLN A 40 37.55 -12.14 -39.30
N LEU A 41 36.95 -12.94 -38.44
CA LEU A 41 37.42 -14.27 -38.11
C LEU A 41 37.23 -15.22 -39.31
N ASN A 42 38.21 -16.05 -39.58
CA ASN A 42 38.08 -17.10 -40.58
C ASN A 42 37.26 -18.29 -40.05
N GLU A 43 36.83 -19.17 -40.92
CA GLU A 43 35.94 -20.29 -40.56
C GLU A 43 36.56 -21.24 -39.52
N TYR A 44 37.88 -21.45 -39.59
CA TYR A 44 38.63 -22.26 -38.63
C TYR A 44 38.58 -21.65 -37.21
N GLN A 45 38.76 -20.33 -37.11
CA GLN A 45 38.70 -19.62 -35.82
C GLN A 45 37.28 -19.69 -35.23
N ILE A 46 36.23 -19.54 -36.03
CA ILE A 46 34.83 -19.64 -35.57
C ILE A 46 34.55 -21.06 -35.05
N LEU A 47 34.98 -22.09 -35.76
CA LEU A 47 34.81 -23.47 -35.31
C LEU A 47 35.62 -23.77 -34.06
N ALA A 48 36.83 -23.25 -33.94
CA ALA A 48 37.65 -23.43 -32.74
C ALA A 48 37.04 -22.79 -31.49
N VAL A 49 36.43 -21.59 -31.61
CA VAL A 49 35.65 -20.98 -30.51
C VAL A 49 34.49 -21.86 -30.11
N ALA A 50 33.70 -22.31 -31.09
CA ALA A 50 32.54 -23.14 -30.82
C ALA A 50 32.90 -24.49 -30.17
N ASP A 51 33.94 -25.15 -30.65
CA ASP A 51 34.44 -26.42 -30.10
C ASP A 51 34.95 -26.25 -28.64
N THR A 52 35.67 -25.16 -28.37
CA THR A 52 36.15 -24.84 -27.00
C THR A 52 34.99 -24.65 -26.05
N ILE A 53 33.94 -23.97 -26.48
CA ILE A 53 32.74 -23.78 -25.67
C ILE A 53 32.02 -25.12 -25.46
N GLY A 54 31.90 -25.94 -26.51
CA GLY A 54 31.33 -27.29 -26.39
C GLY A 54 32.08 -28.17 -25.39
N GLN A 55 33.42 -28.06 -25.31
CA GLN A 55 34.24 -28.76 -24.32
C GLN A 55 33.90 -28.23 -22.90
N LYS A 56 33.97 -26.92 -22.69
CA LYS A 56 33.65 -26.27 -21.41
C LYS A 56 32.24 -26.67 -20.91
N VAL A 57 31.24 -26.65 -21.78
CA VAL A 57 29.85 -27.05 -21.44
C VAL A 57 29.78 -28.51 -21.04
N ASN A 58 30.58 -29.42 -21.63
CA ASN A 58 30.61 -30.82 -21.23
C ASN A 58 31.28 -31.09 -19.87
N GLU A 59 32.10 -30.14 -19.37
CA GLU A 59 32.72 -30.24 -18.05
C GLU A 59 31.72 -30.00 -16.91
N TYR A 60 30.59 -29.32 -17.20
CA TYR A 60 29.55 -29.09 -16.20
C TYR A 60 28.74 -30.40 -15.95
N ARG A 61 28.46 -30.66 -14.67
CA ARG A 61 27.64 -31.83 -14.25
C ARG A 61 26.14 -31.57 -14.27
N HIS A 62 25.72 -30.37 -14.67
CA HIS A 62 24.34 -29.91 -14.73
C HIS A 62 24.13 -29.08 -15.98
N ALA A 63 22.88 -28.83 -16.36
CA ALA A 63 22.53 -27.97 -17.47
C ALA A 63 23.07 -26.54 -17.26
N VAL A 64 23.63 -25.93 -18.29
CA VAL A 64 24.28 -24.61 -18.23
C VAL A 64 23.30 -23.53 -18.65
N ASN A 65 23.29 -22.39 -17.98
CA ASN A 65 22.44 -21.27 -18.33
C ASN A 65 22.87 -20.70 -19.70
N VAL A 66 21.89 -20.30 -20.52
CA VAL A 66 22.16 -19.71 -21.85
C VAL A 66 22.98 -18.43 -21.78
N GLU A 67 22.87 -17.65 -20.70
CA GLU A 67 23.67 -16.42 -20.49
C GLU A 67 25.15 -16.76 -20.28
N ASP A 68 25.44 -17.76 -19.44
CA ASP A 68 26.84 -18.22 -19.21
C ASP A 68 27.50 -18.70 -20.51
N ILE A 69 26.71 -19.38 -21.37
CA ILE A 69 27.20 -19.79 -22.70
C ILE A 69 27.51 -18.57 -23.56
N GLN A 70 26.68 -17.53 -23.52
CA GLN A 70 26.93 -16.32 -24.29
C GLN A 70 28.17 -15.57 -23.82
N ASP A 71 28.40 -15.51 -22.50
CA ASP A 71 29.63 -14.93 -21.93
C ASP A 71 30.86 -15.73 -22.33
N MET A 72 30.77 -17.06 -22.41
CA MET A 72 31.84 -17.91 -22.97
C MET A 72 32.08 -17.62 -24.44
N VAL A 73 31.06 -17.34 -25.26
CA VAL A 73 31.20 -16.98 -26.67
C VAL A 73 31.93 -15.65 -26.81
N GLU A 74 31.56 -14.63 -26.05
CA GLU A 74 32.19 -13.32 -26.04
C GLU A 74 33.70 -13.44 -25.71
N THR A 75 33.99 -14.15 -24.62
CA THR A 75 35.37 -14.43 -24.19
C THR A 75 36.15 -15.19 -25.27
N GLY A 76 35.59 -16.24 -25.84
CA GLY A 76 36.23 -17.04 -26.87
C GLY A 76 36.56 -16.26 -28.15
N ILE A 77 35.66 -15.36 -28.58
CA ILE A 77 35.89 -14.46 -29.71
C ILE A 77 37.05 -13.49 -29.38
N MET A 78 37.11 -12.94 -28.16
CA MET A 78 38.21 -12.05 -27.74
C MET A 78 39.54 -12.77 -27.65
N GLU A 79 39.59 -14.00 -27.15
CA GLU A 79 40.77 -14.85 -27.09
C GLU A 79 41.37 -15.11 -28.49
N MET A 80 40.52 -15.22 -29.52
CA MET A 80 40.92 -15.30 -30.93
C MET A 80 41.30 -13.94 -31.54
N ARG A 81 41.43 -12.89 -30.74
CA ARG A 81 41.71 -11.49 -31.15
C ARG A 81 40.66 -10.89 -32.11
N GLY A 82 39.45 -11.45 -32.14
CA GLY A 82 38.33 -10.93 -32.93
C GLY A 82 37.60 -9.79 -32.23
N TYR A 83 38.30 -8.75 -31.79
CA TYR A 83 37.74 -7.68 -30.94
C TYR A 83 36.55 -6.96 -31.58
N GLU A 84 36.59 -6.66 -32.86
CA GLU A 84 35.51 -6.02 -33.58
C GLU A 84 34.29 -6.95 -33.72
N VAL A 85 34.54 -8.24 -33.94
CA VAL A 85 33.48 -9.27 -33.98
C VAL A 85 32.86 -9.43 -32.62
N ALA A 86 33.64 -9.47 -31.56
CA ALA A 86 33.11 -9.50 -30.17
C ALA A 86 32.25 -8.27 -29.87
N GLN A 87 32.72 -7.07 -30.27
CA GLN A 87 31.94 -5.84 -30.08
C GLN A 87 30.59 -5.85 -30.83
N LYS A 88 30.57 -6.40 -32.06
CA LYS A 88 29.33 -6.58 -32.83
C LYS A 88 28.42 -7.62 -32.18
N TYR A 89 28.99 -8.71 -31.68
CA TYR A 89 28.25 -9.76 -30.99
C TYR A 89 27.57 -9.24 -29.72
N VAL A 90 28.31 -8.49 -28.88
CA VAL A 90 27.78 -7.85 -27.66
C VAL A 90 26.66 -6.87 -28.00
N ARG A 91 26.85 -5.99 -28.99
CA ARG A 91 25.85 -5.03 -29.44
C ARG A 91 24.60 -5.73 -29.99
N TYR A 92 24.73 -6.82 -30.72
CA TYR A 92 23.65 -7.62 -31.24
C TYR A 92 22.85 -8.30 -30.10
N ARG A 93 23.56 -8.87 -29.13
CA ARG A 93 22.99 -9.45 -27.91
C ARG A 93 22.17 -8.42 -27.17
N TYR A 94 22.75 -7.25 -26.89
CA TYR A 94 22.10 -6.14 -26.22
C TYR A 94 20.86 -5.64 -26.98
N LYS A 95 20.98 -5.43 -28.31
CA LYS A 95 19.83 -5.01 -29.13
C LYS A 95 18.70 -6.04 -29.12
N ARG A 96 19.00 -7.33 -29.17
CA ARG A 96 17.99 -8.40 -29.06
C ARG A 96 17.37 -8.47 -27.66
N GLU A 97 18.12 -8.19 -26.63
CA GLU A 97 17.60 -8.11 -25.28
C GLU A 97 16.64 -6.92 -25.12
N LEU A 98 17.02 -5.75 -25.63
CA LEU A 98 16.14 -4.59 -25.67
C LEU A 98 14.85 -4.86 -26.45
N THR A 99 14.95 -5.47 -27.66
CA THR A 99 13.77 -5.82 -28.48
C THR A 99 12.84 -6.79 -27.78
N ARG A 100 13.37 -7.75 -27.02
CA ARG A 100 12.54 -8.70 -26.23
C ARG A 100 11.87 -8.04 -25.04
N LYS A 101 12.58 -7.12 -24.36
CA LYS A 101 12.02 -6.36 -23.25
C LYS A 101 10.95 -5.36 -23.74
N SER A 102 11.17 -4.72 -24.91
CA SER A 102 10.16 -3.85 -25.52
C SER A 102 8.93 -4.61 -26.01
N ASN A 103 9.10 -5.81 -26.56
CA ASN A 103 7.94 -6.64 -26.97
C ASN A 103 7.06 -7.07 -25.78
N THR A 104 7.60 -7.22 -24.57
CA THR A 104 6.79 -7.50 -23.38
C THR A 104 6.01 -6.27 -22.94
N THR A 105 6.56 -5.07 -23.07
CA THR A 105 5.89 -3.80 -22.76
C THR A 105 4.78 -3.50 -23.76
N ASP A 106 5.04 -3.65 -25.07
CA ASP A 106 4.04 -3.47 -26.11
C ASP A 106 2.87 -4.43 -25.94
N ASN A 107 3.14 -5.70 -25.64
CA ASN A 107 2.11 -6.70 -25.36
C ASN A 107 1.33 -6.37 -24.07
N GLY A 108 1.99 -5.85 -23.02
CA GLY A 108 1.34 -5.39 -21.81
C GLY A 108 0.38 -4.23 -22.09
N ILE A 109 0.83 -3.24 -22.85
CA ILE A 109 0.00 -2.08 -23.25
C ILE A 109 -1.20 -2.52 -24.13
N LEU A 110 -0.96 -3.39 -25.11
CA LEU A 110 -2.04 -3.91 -25.96
C LEU A 110 -3.06 -4.71 -25.16
N ALA A 111 -2.60 -5.57 -24.25
CA ALA A 111 -3.49 -6.33 -23.36
C ALA A 111 -4.34 -5.43 -22.46
N LEU A 112 -3.82 -4.28 -22.02
CA LEU A 112 -4.59 -3.27 -21.29
C LEU A 112 -5.66 -2.62 -22.16
N ILE A 113 -5.31 -2.21 -23.38
CA ILE A 113 -6.24 -1.58 -24.32
C ILE A 113 -7.37 -2.53 -24.72
N GLU A 114 -7.05 -3.80 -24.91
CA GLU A 114 -7.99 -4.86 -25.32
C GLU A 114 -8.74 -5.49 -24.13
N HIS A 115 -8.55 -5.00 -22.90
CA HIS A 115 -9.13 -5.53 -21.66
C HIS A 115 -8.80 -7.02 -21.39
N MET A 116 -7.70 -7.52 -21.92
CA MET A 116 -7.22 -8.89 -21.75
C MET A 116 -6.25 -9.07 -20.59
N ASN A 117 -5.88 -8.01 -19.88
CA ASN A 117 -5.01 -8.10 -18.71
C ASN A 117 -5.83 -8.47 -17.47
N GLU A 118 -5.88 -9.79 -17.19
CA GLU A 118 -6.63 -10.32 -16.04
C GLU A 118 -6.12 -9.82 -14.69
N GLU A 119 -4.82 -9.57 -14.56
CA GLU A 119 -4.21 -9.08 -13.34
C GLU A 119 -4.74 -7.67 -13.03
N VAL A 120 -4.67 -6.77 -13.99
CA VAL A 120 -5.19 -5.39 -13.86
C VAL A 120 -6.71 -5.37 -13.66
N ASN A 121 -7.44 -6.23 -14.34
CA ASN A 121 -8.90 -6.32 -14.21
C ASN A 121 -9.36 -6.79 -12.81
N GLN A 122 -8.48 -7.39 -12.02
CA GLN A 122 -8.80 -7.98 -10.72
C GLN A 122 -8.01 -7.33 -9.56
N GLU A 123 -7.10 -6.40 -9.83
CA GLU A 123 -6.09 -6.00 -8.85
C GLU A 123 -6.55 -4.90 -7.89
N ASN A 124 -7.50 -4.05 -8.29
CA ASN A 124 -7.75 -2.83 -7.52
C ASN A 124 -9.24 -2.47 -7.41
N SER A 125 -9.74 -2.39 -6.17
CA SER A 125 -11.15 -2.08 -5.87
C SER A 125 -11.54 -0.62 -6.16
N ASN A 126 -10.60 0.30 -6.33
CA ASN A 126 -10.85 1.73 -6.54
C ASN A 126 -10.47 2.23 -7.94
N LYS A 127 -9.89 1.37 -8.80
CA LYS A 127 -9.61 1.68 -10.20
C LYS A 127 -10.47 0.80 -11.11
N ASN A 128 -11.27 1.43 -11.96
CA ASN A 128 -12.01 0.69 -12.98
C ASN A 128 -11.18 0.66 -14.29
N PRO A 129 -10.60 -0.50 -14.67
CA PRO A 129 -9.68 -0.62 -15.80
C PRO A 129 -10.35 -0.38 -17.17
N VAL A 130 -11.68 -0.32 -17.24
CA VAL A 130 -12.43 -0.05 -18.48
C VAL A 130 -12.48 1.43 -18.81
N ILE A 131 -12.30 2.32 -17.81
CA ILE A 131 -12.38 3.76 -17.99
C ILE A 131 -11.10 4.30 -18.67
N ASN A 132 -11.26 5.13 -19.71
CA ASN A 132 -10.15 5.67 -20.50
C ASN A 132 -9.07 6.38 -19.68
N SER A 133 -9.42 7.17 -18.66
CA SER A 133 -8.44 7.84 -17.80
C SER A 133 -7.63 6.85 -16.99
N THR A 134 -8.26 5.81 -16.45
CA THR A 134 -7.61 4.72 -15.73
C THR A 134 -6.69 3.91 -16.65
N GLN A 135 -7.12 3.63 -17.89
CA GLN A 135 -6.26 2.97 -18.87
C GLN A 135 -5.00 3.77 -19.19
N ARG A 136 -5.13 5.11 -19.31
CA ARG A 136 -3.96 5.99 -19.54
C ARG A 136 -2.96 5.93 -18.39
N ASP A 137 -3.42 5.87 -17.15
CA ASP A 137 -2.58 5.71 -15.97
C ASP A 137 -1.87 4.33 -15.99
N TYR A 138 -2.59 3.26 -16.26
CA TYR A 138 -1.98 1.92 -16.41
C TYR A 138 -0.97 1.84 -17.55
N MET A 139 -1.22 2.50 -18.69
CA MET A 139 -0.24 2.57 -19.79
C MET A 139 1.03 3.30 -19.36
N ALA A 140 0.89 4.43 -18.65
CA ALA A 140 2.03 5.15 -18.07
C ALA A 140 2.78 4.28 -17.06
N GLY A 141 2.05 3.52 -16.24
CA GLY A 141 2.60 2.54 -15.30
C GLY A 141 3.41 1.45 -15.99
N GLU A 142 2.93 0.87 -17.10
CA GLU A 142 3.70 -0.13 -17.88
C GLU A 142 5.00 0.46 -18.45
N VAL A 143 4.98 1.70 -18.93
CA VAL A 143 6.19 2.41 -19.36
C VAL A 143 7.15 2.61 -18.19
N SER A 144 6.66 3.04 -17.03
CA SER A 144 7.47 3.21 -15.82
C SER A 144 8.09 1.88 -15.35
N LYS A 145 7.33 0.79 -15.32
CA LYS A 145 7.83 -0.57 -14.98
C LYS A 145 8.94 -1.00 -15.94
N ASP A 146 8.78 -0.75 -17.24
CA ASP A 146 9.80 -1.08 -18.25
C ASP A 146 11.09 -0.27 -18.06
N LEU A 147 10.97 1.05 -17.88
CA LEU A 147 12.10 1.93 -17.58
C LEU A 147 12.81 1.53 -16.29
N SER A 148 12.03 1.21 -15.25
CA SER A 148 12.57 0.77 -13.96
C SER A 148 13.39 -0.50 -14.10
N ARG A 149 12.89 -1.51 -14.82
CA ARG A 149 13.60 -2.78 -15.06
C ARG A 149 14.84 -2.65 -15.91
N ARG A 150 14.81 -1.80 -16.94
CA ARG A 150 15.90 -1.73 -17.93
C ARG A 150 17.00 -0.72 -17.60
N LEU A 151 16.64 0.39 -16.90
CA LEU A 151 17.51 1.54 -16.80
C LEU A 151 17.70 2.08 -15.38
N LEU A 152 16.68 1.98 -14.50
CA LEU A 152 16.67 2.72 -13.25
C LEU A 152 17.06 1.89 -12.03
N LEU A 153 16.81 0.58 -12.07
CA LEU A 153 17.14 -0.33 -10.98
C LEU A 153 18.35 -1.21 -11.32
N PRO A 154 19.19 -1.52 -10.32
CA PRO A 154 20.24 -2.53 -10.47
C PRO A 154 19.65 -3.89 -10.88
N GLU A 155 20.35 -4.63 -11.72
CA GLU A 155 19.88 -5.92 -12.25
C GLU A 155 19.55 -6.92 -11.14
N GLU A 156 20.32 -6.97 -10.08
CA GLU A 156 20.09 -7.83 -8.91
C GLU A 156 18.77 -7.53 -8.20
N VAL A 157 18.37 -6.25 -8.09
CA VAL A 157 17.09 -5.84 -7.52
C VAL A 157 15.93 -6.25 -8.43
N VAL A 158 16.08 -6.08 -9.74
CA VAL A 158 15.09 -6.50 -10.73
C VAL A 158 14.88 -8.01 -10.69
N GLN A 159 15.97 -8.79 -10.75
CA GLN A 159 15.91 -10.25 -10.70
C GLN A 159 15.26 -10.76 -9.40
N ALA A 160 15.60 -10.17 -8.27
CA ALA A 160 15.01 -10.53 -6.98
C ALA A 160 13.51 -10.18 -6.89
N HIS A 161 13.10 -9.05 -7.46
CA HIS A 161 11.68 -8.68 -7.55
C HIS A 161 10.89 -9.63 -8.46
N GLU A 162 11.42 -9.98 -9.63
CA GLU A 162 10.79 -10.91 -10.57
C GLU A 162 10.72 -12.34 -10.02
N ALA A 163 11.75 -12.77 -9.29
CA ALA A 163 11.79 -14.07 -8.63
C ALA A 163 10.91 -14.15 -7.37
N GLY A 164 10.35 -13.05 -6.90
CA GLY A 164 9.55 -12.99 -5.68
C GLY A 164 10.36 -13.17 -4.38
N ILE A 165 11.65 -12.87 -4.42
CA ILE A 165 12.54 -12.84 -3.26
C ILE A 165 12.26 -11.60 -2.41
N ILE A 166 12.11 -10.46 -3.10
CA ILE A 166 11.63 -9.20 -2.56
C ILE A 166 10.49 -8.67 -3.43
N HIS A 167 9.75 -7.69 -2.91
CA HIS A 167 8.83 -6.89 -3.71
C HIS A 167 9.22 -5.42 -3.64
N PHE A 168 9.60 -4.86 -4.77
CA PHE A 168 9.78 -3.44 -4.97
C PHE A 168 8.42 -2.85 -5.32
N HIS A 169 7.75 -2.22 -4.33
CA HIS A 169 6.38 -1.71 -4.52
C HIS A 169 6.33 -0.58 -5.54
N ASP A 170 5.18 -0.40 -6.18
CA ASP A 170 4.85 0.78 -6.98
C ASP A 170 5.93 1.14 -8.03
N SER A 171 6.48 0.13 -8.72
CA SER A 171 7.45 0.33 -9.81
C SER A 171 6.82 1.01 -11.03
N ASP A 172 5.49 1.01 -11.12
CA ASP A 172 4.67 1.73 -12.07
C ASP A 172 4.70 3.26 -11.90
N TYR A 173 5.13 3.77 -10.73
CA TYR A 173 5.34 5.20 -10.46
C TYR A 173 6.82 5.56 -10.27
N PHE A 174 7.71 4.58 -10.18
CA PHE A 174 9.12 4.80 -9.83
C PHE A 174 9.93 5.62 -10.85
N ALA A 175 9.57 5.59 -12.13
CA ALA A 175 10.24 6.40 -13.15
C ALA A 175 10.03 7.91 -12.90
N GLN A 176 8.93 8.30 -12.30
CA GLN A 176 8.67 9.65 -11.83
C GLN A 176 9.34 9.88 -10.47
N LYS A 177 9.57 11.15 -10.10
CA LYS A 177 10.14 11.52 -8.80
C LYS A 177 9.03 11.80 -7.81
N GLU A 178 8.21 10.78 -7.55
CA GLU A 178 7.06 10.84 -6.65
C GLU A 178 7.32 10.05 -5.37
N HIS A 179 6.76 10.50 -4.27
CA HIS A 179 6.80 9.81 -2.97
C HIS A 179 5.55 8.96 -2.77
N ASN A 180 5.54 8.14 -1.71
CA ASN A 180 4.44 7.24 -1.39
C ASN A 180 3.33 7.97 -0.62
N CYS A 181 3.26 7.80 0.69
CA CYS A 181 2.17 8.29 1.54
C CYS A 181 2.56 9.58 2.27
N ASP A 182 1.55 10.38 2.68
CA ASP A 182 1.79 11.62 3.40
C ASP A 182 0.74 11.96 4.47
N LEU A 183 1.11 12.87 5.38
CA LEU A 183 0.22 13.56 6.29
C LEU A 183 0.08 15.01 5.85
N ILE A 184 -1.07 15.36 5.30
CA ILE A 184 -1.33 16.73 4.81
C ILE A 184 -1.39 17.72 5.98
N ASN A 185 -0.63 18.80 5.91
CA ASN A 185 -0.74 19.91 6.86
C ASN A 185 -1.88 20.87 6.45
N LEU A 186 -3.12 20.43 6.60
CA LEU A 186 -4.29 21.27 6.32
C LEU A 186 -4.33 22.52 7.20
N GLN A 187 -3.84 22.45 8.43
CA GLN A 187 -3.80 23.61 9.32
C GLN A 187 -3.01 24.74 8.66
N ASP A 188 -1.81 24.46 8.17
CA ASP A 188 -0.99 25.46 7.49
C ASP A 188 -1.67 26.00 6.24
N MET A 189 -2.19 25.10 5.40
CA MET A 189 -2.82 25.51 4.12
C MET A 189 -4.09 26.33 4.30
N LEU A 190 -4.93 25.99 5.29
CA LEU A 190 -6.18 26.71 5.53
C LEU A 190 -5.98 28.02 6.32
N GLN A 191 -4.98 28.08 7.22
CA GLN A 191 -4.74 29.29 8.00
C GLN A 191 -3.90 30.33 7.26
N ASN A 192 -2.90 29.90 6.48
CA ASN A 192 -1.95 30.76 5.80
C ASN A 192 -2.24 30.90 4.28
N GLY A 193 -3.29 30.23 3.79
CA GLY A 193 -3.59 30.15 2.38
C GLY A 193 -2.72 29.15 1.63
N THR A 194 -3.15 28.81 0.44
CA THR A 194 -2.47 27.88 -0.47
C THR A 194 -2.69 28.29 -1.93
N VAL A 195 -2.04 27.60 -2.86
CA VAL A 195 -2.25 27.83 -4.30
C VAL A 195 -2.69 26.54 -4.97
N ILE A 196 -3.79 26.57 -5.68
CA ILE A 196 -4.33 25.45 -6.46
C ILE A 196 -4.48 25.89 -7.92
N SER A 197 -3.83 25.17 -8.83
CA SER A 197 -3.85 25.50 -10.26
C SER A 197 -3.57 26.98 -10.52
N GLU A 198 -2.47 27.50 -9.96
CA GLU A 198 -2.01 28.89 -10.07
C GLU A 198 -2.94 29.94 -9.43
N THR A 199 -4.02 29.51 -8.75
CA THR A 199 -4.99 30.40 -8.10
C THR A 199 -4.72 30.43 -6.59
N LEU A 200 -4.55 31.63 -6.06
CA LEU A 200 -4.43 31.84 -4.61
C LEU A 200 -5.78 31.54 -3.93
N ILE A 201 -5.72 30.65 -2.96
CA ILE A 201 -6.84 30.32 -2.06
C ILE A 201 -6.52 30.92 -0.70
N GLU A 202 -7.25 31.94 -0.32
CA GLU A 202 -7.11 32.60 0.98
C GLU A 202 -7.75 31.76 2.10
N LYS A 203 -7.50 32.16 3.35
CA LYS A 203 -8.10 31.56 4.53
C LYS A 203 -9.63 31.51 4.42
N PRO A 204 -10.29 30.35 4.55
CA PRO A 204 -11.75 30.24 4.52
C PRO A 204 -12.44 31.08 5.61
N HIS A 205 -13.59 31.65 5.27
CA HIS A 205 -14.42 32.46 6.18
C HIS A 205 -15.69 31.72 6.65
N SER A 206 -15.74 30.40 6.49
CA SER A 206 -16.77 29.52 7.02
C SER A 206 -16.33 28.07 7.02
N PHE A 207 -16.97 27.25 7.84
CA PHE A 207 -16.74 25.82 7.89
C PHE A 207 -17.03 25.15 6.53
N PHE A 208 -18.15 25.50 5.90
CA PHE A 208 -18.52 24.98 4.59
C PHE A 208 -17.45 25.26 3.51
N THR A 209 -16.91 26.49 3.50
CA THR A 209 -15.83 26.83 2.57
C THR A 209 -14.55 26.06 2.88
N ALA A 210 -14.21 25.89 4.17
CA ALA A 210 -13.06 25.08 4.57
C ALA A 210 -13.19 23.62 4.11
N CYS A 211 -14.37 23.03 4.22
CA CYS A 211 -14.66 21.69 3.70
C CYS A 211 -14.45 21.61 2.17
N ASN A 212 -14.94 22.57 1.41
CA ASN A 212 -14.74 22.61 -0.04
C ASN A 212 -13.27 22.74 -0.43
N VAL A 213 -12.54 23.66 0.21
CA VAL A 213 -11.11 23.84 -0.05
C VAL A 213 -10.32 22.56 0.31
N THR A 214 -10.67 21.91 1.40
CA THR A 214 -10.05 20.63 1.81
C THR A 214 -10.18 19.56 0.72
N THR A 215 -11.36 19.42 0.10
CA THR A 215 -11.53 18.41 -0.95
C THR A 215 -10.72 18.72 -2.21
N GLN A 216 -10.57 20.00 -2.55
CA GLN A 216 -9.69 20.44 -3.65
C GLN A 216 -8.22 20.17 -3.35
N ILE A 217 -7.77 20.45 -2.11
CA ILE A 217 -6.41 20.12 -1.66
C ILE A 217 -6.15 18.62 -1.77
N VAL A 218 -7.07 17.80 -1.24
CA VAL A 218 -6.97 16.33 -1.28
C VAL A 218 -6.85 15.82 -2.72
N ALA A 219 -7.65 16.35 -3.65
CA ALA A 219 -7.59 15.97 -5.07
C ALA A 219 -6.25 16.33 -5.72
N GLN A 220 -5.72 17.52 -5.41
CA GLN A 220 -4.44 17.97 -5.94
C GLN A 220 -3.26 17.20 -5.36
N VAL A 221 -3.27 16.92 -4.05
CA VAL A 221 -2.25 16.08 -3.40
C VAL A 221 -2.26 14.68 -4.01
N ALA A 222 -3.43 14.05 -4.12
CA ALA A 222 -3.58 12.71 -4.70
C ALA A 222 -3.14 12.61 -6.17
N SER A 223 -3.07 13.74 -6.88
CA SER A 223 -2.58 13.81 -8.27
C SER A 223 -1.06 14.01 -8.37
N ASN A 224 -0.36 14.15 -7.26
CA ASN A 224 1.08 14.45 -7.20
C ASN A 224 1.87 13.47 -6.30
N GLN A 225 1.25 12.36 -5.90
CA GLN A 225 1.85 11.26 -5.14
C GLN A 225 1.11 9.97 -5.49
N TYR A 226 1.72 8.80 -5.25
CA TYR A 226 1.11 7.53 -5.65
C TYR A 226 0.51 6.71 -4.50
N GLY A 227 0.76 7.08 -3.26
CA GLY A 227 0.23 6.39 -2.09
C GLY A 227 -1.04 7.01 -1.52
N GLY A 228 -1.29 6.75 -0.24
CA GLY A 228 -2.41 7.32 0.49
C GLY A 228 -2.03 8.60 1.23
N GLN A 229 -3.00 9.45 1.43
CA GLN A 229 -2.86 10.67 2.20
C GLN A 229 -3.79 10.67 3.41
N SER A 230 -3.40 11.34 4.47
CA SER A 230 -4.24 11.49 5.65
C SER A 230 -4.33 12.93 6.09
N PHE A 231 -5.50 13.32 6.60
CA PHE A 231 -5.70 14.58 7.29
C PHE A 231 -6.56 14.39 8.54
N THR A 232 -6.52 15.35 9.45
CA THR A 232 -7.34 15.33 10.67
C THR A 232 -8.52 16.31 10.59
N LEU A 233 -9.64 15.93 11.20
CA LEU A 233 -10.78 16.83 11.37
C LEU A 233 -10.48 17.96 12.37
N ALA A 234 -9.49 17.80 13.24
CA ALA A 234 -9.05 18.83 14.16
C ALA A 234 -8.63 20.14 13.45
N HIS A 235 -8.05 20.03 12.24
CA HIS A 235 -7.69 21.19 11.43
C HIS A 235 -8.90 21.96 10.87
N LEU A 236 -10.10 21.35 10.85
CA LEU A 236 -11.36 21.98 10.43
C LEU A 236 -12.14 22.60 11.59
N ALA A 237 -11.92 22.11 12.80
CA ALA A 237 -12.68 22.53 13.99
C ALA A 237 -12.68 24.05 14.23
N PRO A 238 -11.57 24.80 14.05
CA PRO A 238 -11.56 26.26 14.24
C PRO A 238 -12.51 27.02 13.31
N PHE A 239 -12.87 26.45 12.16
CA PHE A 239 -13.79 27.08 11.20
C PHE A 239 -15.26 26.98 11.63
N VAL A 240 -15.60 26.10 12.57
CA VAL A 240 -16.93 25.99 13.17
C VAL A 240 -17.26 27.26 13.95
N ASP A 241 -16.31 27.74 14.76
CA ASP A 241 -16.52 28.98 15.53
C ASP A 241 -16.59 30.21 14.61
N ILE A 242 -15.79 30.26 13.53
CA ILE A 242 -15.90 31.32 12.51
C ILE A 242 -17.32 31.35 11.91
N SER A 243 -17.86 30.18 11.58
CA SER A 243 -19.25 30.09 11.09
C SER A 243 -20.26 30.46 12.16
N ARG A 244 -20.08 30.04 13.41
CA ARG A 244 -20.97 30.39 14.53
C ARG A 244 -21.06 31.90 14.69
N GLN A 245 -19.94 32.60 14.72
CA GLN A 245 -19.91 34.06 14.85
C GLN A 245 -20.58 34.75 13.66
N LYS A 246 -20.34 34.28 12.43
CA LYS A 246 -21.00 34.82 11.21
C LYS A 246 -22.50 34.60 11.24
N LEU A 247 -22.96 33.39 11.55
CA LEU A 247 -24.37 33.05 11.62
C LEU A 247 -25.09 33.86 12.71
N ARG A 248 -24.46 34.03 13.88
CA ARG A 248 -25.02 34.84 14.96
C ARG A 248 -25.23 36.28 14.55
N LYS A 249 -24.26 36.90 13.84
CA LYS A 249 -24.42 38.25 13.29
C LYS A 249 -25.58 38.34 12.31
N ASN A 250 -25.72 37.34 11.43
CA ASN A 250 -26.81 37.29 10.46
C ASN A 250 -28.18 37.16 11.15
N VAL A 251 -28.30 36.26 12.15
CA VAL A 251 -29.53 36.09 12.92
C VAL A 251 -29.94 37.38 13.63
N ILE A 252 -28.98 38.11 14.23
CA ILE A 252 -29.21 39.40 14.87
C ILE A 252 -29.75 40.41 13.85
N ALA A 253 -29.08 40.55 12.71
CA ALA A 253 -29.52 41.50 11.66
C ALA A 253 -30.91 41.20 11.13
N GLU A 254 -31.19 39.94 10.79
CA GLU A 254 -32.51 39.49 10.30
C GLU A 254 -33.62 39.79 11.31
N ARG A 255 -33.41 39.49 12.59
CA ARG A 255 -34.40 39.75 13.62
C ARG A 255 -34.64 41.24 13.88
N GLN A 256 -33.59 42.06 13.79
CA GLN A 256 -33.69 43.52 13.84
C GLN A 256 -34.56 44.05 12.69
N GLU A 257 -34.29 43.60 11.45
CA GLU A 257 -35.06 43.98 10.29
C GLU A 257 -36.52 43.57 10.37
N CYS A 258 -36.82 42.40 10.94
CA CYS A 258 -38.19 41.90 11.12
C CYS A 258 -38.90 42.45 12.34
N GLY A 259 -38.22 43.22 13.20
CA GLY A 259 -38.80 43.72 14.46
C GLY A 259 -39.12 42.66 15.49
N GLU A 260 -38.37 41.52 15.44
CA GLU A 260 -38.55 40.40 16.33
C GLU A 260 -37.77 40.55 17.66
N SER A 261 -38.11 39.71 18.66
CA SER A 261 -37.44 39.71 19.94
C SER A 261 -35.91 39.48 19.82
N MET A 262 -35.15 40.27 20.53
CA MET A 262 -33.67 40.20 20.63
C MET A 262 -33.21 39.36 21.83
N ASP A 263 -34.02 38.40 22.28
CA ASP A 263 -33.69 37.47 23.36
C ASP A 263 -32.43 36.67 22.97
N PRO A 264 -31.37 36.75 23.79
CA PRO A 264 -30.10 36.05 23.50
C PRO A 264 -30.24 34.51 23.40
N GLU A 265 -31.12 33.89 24.23
CA GLU A 265 -31.34 32.45 24.19
C GLU A 265 -31.97 32.00 22.85
N ILE A 266 -32.91 32.81 22.32
CA ILE A 266 -33.52 32.53 21.04
C ILE A 266 -32.49 32.70 19.89
N ILE A 267 -31.69 33.75 19.97
CA ILE A 267 -30.61 34.01 18.98
C ILE A 267 -29.63 32.84 18.95
N ASP A 268 -29.15 32.42 20.13
CA ASP A 268 -28.19 31.35 20.25
C ASP A 268 -28.77 30.00 19.78
N LYS A 269 -30.02 29.70 20.12
CA LYS A 269 -30.71 28.49 19.63
C LYS A 269 -30.88 28.44 18.12
N ILE A 270 -31.22 29.57 17.51
CA ILE A 270 -31.32 29.66 16.04
C ILE A 270 -29.92 29.52 15.39
N THR A 271 -28.94 30.18 15.99
CA THR A 271 -27.54 30.11 15.52
C THR A 271 -27.01 28.68 15.54
N GLU A 272 -27.14 27.96 16.66
CA GLU A 272 -26.65 26.58 16.78
C GLU A 272 -27.40 25.62 15.84
N ARG A 273 -28.68 25.79 15.61
CA ARG A 273 -29.42 25.00 14.62
C ARG A 273 -28.84 25.22 13.20
N ARG A 274 -28.66 26.47 12.79
CA ARG A 274 -28.10 26.82 11.47
C ARG A 274 -26.64 26.33 11.33
N LEU A 275 -25.90 26.38 12.43
CA LEU A 275 -24.53 25.86 12.46
C LEU A 275 -24.49 24.34 12.23
N ARG A 276 -25.36 23.59 12.89
CA ARG A 276 -25.49 22.14 12.66
C ARG A 276 -25.88 21.82 11.22
N ASP A 277 -26.75 22.59 10.61
CA ASP A 277 -27.12 22.46 9.20
C ASP A 277 -25.93 22.76 8.27
N GLU A 278 -25.09 23.76 8.60
CA GLU A 278 -23.87 24.05 7.86
C GLU A 278 -22.82 22.93 8.03
N VAL A 279 -22.59 22.42 9.23
CA VAL A 279 -21.68 21.30 9.48
C VAL A 279 -22.14 20.08 8.71
N LYS A 280 -23.41 19.74 8.74
CA LYS A 280 -24.00 18.66 7.95
C LYS A 280 -23.73 18.81 6.47
N SER A 281 -23.95 19.99 5.91
CA SER A 281 -23.72 20.30 4.49
C SER A 281 -22.25 20.22 4.13
N GLY A 282 -21.36 20.72 5.00
CA GLY A 282 -19.91 20.66 4.80
C GLY A 282 -19.38 19.22 4.79
N ILE A 283 -19.80 18.39 5.74
CA ILE A 283 -19.40 16.97 5.83
C ILE A 283 -19.97 16.17 4.67
N GLN A 284 -21.22 16.42 4.28
CA GLN A 284 -21.81 15.81 3.08
C GLN A 284 -21.01 16.14 1.83
N THR A 285 -20.56 17.39 1.71
CA THR A 285 -19.70 17.83 0.60
C THR A 285 -18.38 17.07 0.60
N ILE A 286 -17.70 16.94 1.74
CA ILE A 286 -16.46 16.14 1.86
C ILE A 286 -16.73 14.71 1.40
N GLN A 287 -17.76 14.04 1.94
CA GLN A 287 -18.05 12.65 1.61
C GLN A 287 -18.29 12.45 0.11
N TYR A 288 -19.17 13.24 -0.50
CA TYR A 288 -19.50 13.06 -1.91
C TYR A 288 -18.38 13.48 -2.84
N GLN A 289 -17.67 14.57 -2.56
CA GLN A 289 -16.56 14.99 -3.41
C GLN A 289 -15.40 14.00 -3.38
N LEU A 290 -15.03 13.48 -2.20
CA LEU A 290 -13.94 12.49 -2.10
C LEU A 290 -14.26 11.16 -2.82
N ILE A 291 -15.52 10.83 -2.99
CA ILE A 291 -15.95 9.62 -3.72
C ILE A 291 -16.04 9.87 -5.23
N THR A 292 -16.50 11.06 -5.62
CA THR A 292 -16.80 11.39 -7.02
C THR A 292 -15.67 12.07 -7.77
N LEU A 293 -14.70 12.64 -7.07
CA LEU A 293 -13.49 13.21 -7.68
C LEU A 293 -12.63 12.10 -8.28
N MET A 294 -12.24 12.29 -9.52
CA MET A 294 -11.25 11.47 -10.20
C MET A 294 -9.94 12.24 -10.29
N THR A 295 -8.88 11.66 -9.73
CA THR A 295 -7.52 12.20 -9.80
C THR A 295 -6.86 11.90 -11.15
N CYS A 296 -5.70 12.45 -11.40
CA CYS A 296 -4.90 12.14 -12.59
C CYS A 296 -4.56 10.65 -12.70
N ASN A 297 -4.52 9.93 -11.57
CA ASN A 297 -4.26 8.50 -11.51
C ASN A 297 -5.49 7.62 -11.84
N GLY A 298 -6.56 8.23 -12.34
CA GLY A 298 -7.76 7.52 -12.78
C GLY A 298 -8.57 6.83 -11.66
N GLN A 299 -8.43 7.31 -10.42
CA GLN A 299 -9.13 6.78 -9.24
C GLN A 299 -9.64 7.90 -8.34
N ALA A 300 -10.57 7.58 -7.44
CA ALA A 300 -10.91 8.46 -6.33
C ALA A 300 -9.69 8.64 -5.40
N PRO A 301 -9.55 9.80 -4.72
CA PRO A 301 -8.44 10.02 -3.80
C PRO A 301 -8.33 8.93 -2.73
N PHE A 302 -7.15 8.34 -2.59
CA PHE A 302 -6.85 7.41 -1.52
C PHE A 302 -6.60 8.19 -0.24
N VAL A 303 -7.64 8.37 0.57
CA VAL A 303 -7.61 9.29 1.70
C VAL A 303 -8.11 8.67 3.00
N THR A 304 -7.42 9.01 4.10
CA THR A 304 -7.79 8.65 5.47
C THR A 304 -8.12 9.90 6.26
N VAL A 305 -9.23 9.86 6.98
CA VAL A 305 -9.68 10.92 7.89
C VAL A 305 -9.45 10.48 9.32
N PHE A 306 -8.67 11.25 10.05
CA PHE A 306 -8.33 11.02 11.45
C PHE A 306 -9.26 11.80 12.37
N MET A 307 -9.76 11.12 13.39
CA MET A 307 -10.77 11.62 14.33
C MET A 307 -10.28 11.41 15.75
N TYR A 308 -9.57 12.39 16.30
CA TYR A 308 -9.03 12.38 17.65
C TYR A 308 -9.41 13.64 18.41
N LEU A 309 -10.10 13.50 19.53
CA LEU A 309 -10.65 14.62 20.29
C LEU A 309 -9.53 15.44 20.98
N ASP A 310 -8.51 14.78 21.49
CA ASP A 310 -7.42 15.43 22.24
C ASP A 310 -6.35 16.11 21.33
N GLU A 311 -6.58 16.16 20.00
CA GLU A 311 -5.77 17.02 19.11
C GLU A 311 -6.06 18.52 19.29
N VAL A 312 -7.14 18.86 19.98
CA VAL A 312 -7.51 20.25 20.27
C VAL A 312 -7.72 20.45 21.78
N GLU A 313 -7.56 21.70 22.21
CA GLU A 313 -7.78 22.09 23.61
C GLU A 313 -9.20 21.73 24.08
N ASP A 314 -9.35 21.34 25.34
CA ASP A 314 -10.65 21.07 25.93
C ASP A 314 -11.52 22.34 25.95
N GLY A 315 -12.82 22.15 25.88
CA GLY A 315 -13.81 23.23 25.85
C GLY A 315 -14.57 23.28 24.52
N GLN A 316 -15.00 24.46 24.10
CA GLN A 316 -15.85 24.65 22.92
C GLN A 316 -15.22 24.07 21.64
N LEU A 317 -13.90 24.20 21.45
CA LEU A 317 -13.22 23.71 20.25
C LEU A 317 -13.30 22.17 20.17
N ARG A 318 -13.14 21.47 21.30
CA ARG A 318 -13.28 20.01 21.37
C ARG A 318 -14.73 19.57 21.17
N ASP A 319 -15.69 20.30 21.70
CA ASP A 319 -17.13 20.04 21.49
C ASP A 319 -17.51 20.26 20.00
N ASP A 320 -16.95 21.26 19.36
CA ASP A 320 -17.10 21.50 17.92
C ASP A 320 -16.49 20.38 17.09
N LEU A 321 -15.30 19.88 17.46
CA LEU A 321 -14.69 18.72 16.83
C LEU A 321 -15.54 17.45 17.01
N ALA A 322 -16.08 17.23 18.20
CA ALA A 322 -17.01 16.12 18.49
C ALA A 322 -18.24 16.18 17.60
N MET A 323 -18.83 17.37 17.39
CA MET A 323 -19.95 17.59 16.48
C MET A 323 -19.60 17.25 15.02
N ILE A 324 -18.39 17.60 14.55
CA ILE A 324 -17.90 17.24 13.22
C ILE A 324 -17.78 15.72 13.10
N ILE A 325 -17.16 15.06 14.07
CA ILE A 325 -16.97 13.60 14.10
C ILE A 325 -18.32 12.88 14.12
N GLU A 326 -19.27 13.35 14.94
CA GLU A 326 -20.63 12.83 14.98
C GLU A 326 -21.28 12.84 13.59
N GLU A 327 -21.20 13.96 12.89
CA GLU A 327 -21.78 14.10 11.56
C GLU A 327 -21.09 13.22 10.53
N VAL A 328 -19.76 13.07 10.57
CA VAL A 328 -19.02 12.14 9.72
C VAL A 328 -19.51 10.71 9.89
N MET A 329 -19.71 10.27 11.13
CA MET A 329 -20.21 8.92 11.40
C MET A 329 -21.66 8.74 10.94
N ARG A 330 -22.55 9.72 11.15
CA ARG A 330 -23.93 9.69 10.67
C ARG A 330 -24.01 9.60 9.14
N GLN A 331 -23.23 10.39 8.43
CA GLN A 331 -23.15 10.35 6.97
C GLN A 331 -22.60 8.99 6.48
N ARG A 332 -21.61 8.44 7.16
CA ARG A 332 -21.05 7.13 6.83
C ARG A 332 -22.06 6.00 7.08
N MET A 333 -22.82 6.04 8.17
CA MET A 333 -23.87 5.05 8.45
C MET A 333 -24.97 5.06 7.37
N GLN A 334 -25.31 6.21 6.84
CA GLN A 334 -26.23 6.34 5.72
C GLN A 334 -25.65 5.68 4.47
N GLY A 335 -24.36 5.85 4.21
CA GLY A 335 -23.67 5.38 3.01
C GLY A 335 -23.92 6.29 1.81
N VAL A 336 -23.67 5.75 0.62
CA VAL A 336 -23.92 6.43 -0.67
C VAL A 336 -24.70 5.51 -1.60
N LYS A 337 -25.45 6.07 -2.53
CA LYS A 337 -26.14 5.29 -3.55
C LYS A 337 -25.23 5.04 -4.75
N ASN A 338 -25.17 3.79 -5.20
CA ASN A 338 -24.56 3.44 -6.48
C ASN A 338 -25.48 3.89 -7.65
N GLU A 339 -25.05 3.66 -8.88
CA GLU A 339 -25.83 4.02 -10.09
C GLU A 339 -27.19 3.32 -10.21
N LYS A 340 -27.39 2.22 -9.52
CA LYS A 340 -28.68 1.48 -9.44
C LYS A 340 -29.57 1.98 -8.29
N GLY A 341 -29.13 2.99 -7.53
CA GLY A 341 -29.86 3.54 -6.40
C GLY A 341 -29.72 2.74 -5.09
N VAL A 342 -28.86 1.73 -5.06
CA VAL A 342 -28.61 0.87 -3.88
C VAL A 342 -27.64 1.57 -2.93
N TRP A 343 -27.97 1.58 -1.62
CA TRP A 343 -27.09 2.11 -0.59
C TRP A 343 -25.90 1.19 -0.36
N ILE A 344 -24.70 1.67 -0.62
CA ILE A 344 -23.45 0.93 -0.46
C ILE A 344 -22.51 1.61 0.55
N THR A 345 -21.56 0.83 1.08
CA THR A 345 -20.44 1.35 1.86
C THR A 345 -19.38 1.88 0.90
N PRO A 346 -19.04 3.18 0.91
CA PRO A 346 -17.95 3.69 0.08
C PRO A 346 -16.59 3.20 0.59
N ALA A 347 -15.68 2.87 -0.33
CA ALA A 347 -14.33 2.47 0.02
C ALA A 347 -13.54 3.58 0.73
N PHE A 348 -13.75 4.83 0.31
CA PHE A 348 -13.09 6.02 0.84
C PHE A 348 -14.10 7.13 1.21
N PRO A 349 -13.67 8.08 2.07
CA PRO A 349 -12.46 8.08 2.89
C PRO A 349 -12.43 6.94 3.92
N LYS A 350 -11.25 6.41 4.22
CA LYS A 350 -11.06 5.56 5.40
C LYS A 350 -11.23 6.41 6.65
N LEU A 351 -11.89 5.92 7.67
CA LEU A 351 -12.12 6.62 8.92
C LEU A 351 -11.34 5.94 10.06
N ILE A 352 -10.62 6.72 10.84
CA ILE A 352 -9.93 6.24 12.04
C ILE A 352 -10.42 7.03 13.24
N TYR A 353 -10.95 6.34 14.25
CA TYR A 353 -11.40 6.92 15.50
C TYR A 353 -10.46 6.51 16.64
N VAL A 354 -9.97 7.51 17.38
CA VAL A 354 -9.06 7.27 18.50
C VAL A 354 -9.86 7.06 19.76
N LEU A 355 -9.60 5.93 20.43
CA LEU A 355 -10.15 5.60 21.74
C LEU A 355 -9.24 6.19 22.81
N ASP A 356 -9.81 7.00 23.69
CA ASP A 356 -9.10 7.63 24.81
C ASP A 356 -10.00 7.68 26.07
N GLU A 357 -9.45 8.10 27.19
CA GLU A 357 -10.14 8.11 28.50
C GLU A 357 -11.47 8.88 28.48
N ASP A 358 -11.53 9.97 27.71
CA ASP A 358 -12.71 10.85 27.63
C ASP A 358 -13.86 10.30 26.76
N ASN A 359 -13.63 9.18 26.07
CA ASN A 359 -14.64 8.61 25.16
C ASN A 359 -14.88 7.11 25.31
N ILE A 360 -13.95 6.31 25.89
CA ILE A 360 -14.07 4.84 25.93
C ILE A 360 -14.78 4.31 27.16
N THR A 361 -14.88 5.07 28.23
CA THR A 361 -15.52 4.64 29.47
C THR A 361 -16.97 5.10 29.51
N GLU A 362 -17.90 4.20 29.91
CA GLU A 362 -19.30 4.56 30.10
C GLU A 362 -19.46 5.72 31.09
N GLY A 363 -20.23 6.74 30.68
CA GLY A 363 -20.38 7.98 31.44
C GLY A 363 -19.30 9.03 31.22
N SER A 364 -18.25 8.77 30.43
CA SER A 364 -17.30 9.80 30.01
C SER A 364 -17.98 10.84 29.11
N LYS A 365 -17.36 12.03 28.97
CA LYS A 365 -17.94 13.18 28.26
C LYS A 365 -18.41 12.84 26.83
N TYR A 366 -17.64 12.03 26.12
CA TYR A 366 -17.89 11.69 24.72
C TYR A 366 -18.26 10.21 24.50
N TRP A 367 -18.73 9.50 25.53
CA TRP A 367 -19.15 8.10 25.42
C TRP A 367 -20.22 7.85 24.34
N GLU A 368 -21.19 8.77 24.19
CA GLU A 368 -22.24 8.65 23.17
C GLU A 368 -21.67 8.65 21.74
N LEU A 369 -20.55 9.37 21.53
CA LEU A 369 -19.83 9.36 20.24
C LEU A 369 -19.22 7.99 19.97
N THR A 370 -18.66 7.33 20.98
CA THR A 370 -18.11 5.97 20.87
C THR A 370 -19.20 4.93 20.61
N LYS A 371 -20.38 5.07 21.20
CA LYS A 371 -21.53 4.21 20.84
C LYS A 371 -21.92 4.38 19.38
N LEU A 372 -22.00 5.61 18.89
CA LEU A 372 -22.26 5.89 17.48
C LEU A 372 -21.18 5.29 16.56
N ALA A 373 -19.90 5.32 16.97
CA ALA A 373 -18.81 4.66 16.27
C ALA A 373 -19.00 3.14 16.20
N ALA A 374 -19.43 2.51 17.30
CA ALA A 374 -19.73 1.08 17.35
C ALA A 374 -20.88 0.69 16.40
N GLU A 375 -21.96 1.47 16.38
CA GLU A 375 -23.08 1.29 15.45
C GLU A 375 -22.64 1.44 13.99
N CYS A 376 -21.80 2.45 13.71
CA CYS A 376 -21.25 2.66 12.39
C CYS A 376 -20.37 1.49 11.95
N THR A 377 -19.52 0.97 12.84
CA THR A 377 -18.68 -0.21 12.56
C THR A 377 -19.52 -1.45 12.29
N ALA A 378 -20.52 -1.71 13.11
CA ALA A 378 -21.42 -2.85 12.93
C ALA A 378 -22.10 -2.83 11.54
N LYS A 379 -22.49 -1.66 11.06
CA LYS A 379 -23.20 -1.48 9.79
C LYS A 379 -22.29 -1.31 8.58
N ARG A 380 -21.12 -0.66 8.73
CA ARG A 380 -20.28 -0.19 7.61
C ARG A 380 -18.82 -0.59 7.72
N MET A 381 -18.41 -1.39 8.70
CA MET A 381 -17.02 -1.79 8.96
C MET A 381 -16.04 -0.63 9.27
N VAL A 382 -16.51 0.54 9.49
CA VAL A 382 -15.73 1.73 9.85
C VAL A 382 -16.41 2.49 10.98
N PRO A 383 -15.67 3.23 11.80
CA PRO A 383 -14.24 3.51 11.73
C PRO A 383 -13.35 2.35 12.18
N ASP A 384 -12.03 2.45 11.86
CA ASP A 384 -11.00 1.69 12.55
C ASP A 384 -10.67 2.36 13.88
N TYR A 385 -9.98 1.63 14.76
CA TYR A 385 -9.69 2.10 16.11
C TYR A 385 -8.20 2.15 16.40
N ILE A 386 -7.75 3.30 16.90
CA ILE A 386 -6.42 3.46 17.51
C ILE A 386 -6.62 3.67 19.01
N SER A 387 -5.85 2.93 19.82
CA SER A 387 -5.75 3.13 21.26
C SER A 387 -4.75 4.25 21.54
N ALA A 388 -5.21 5.37 22.08
CA ALA A 388 -4.31 6.44 22.55
C ALA A 388 -3.38 5.94 23.66
N LYS A 389 -3.88 5.12 24.58
CA LYS A 389 -3.10 4.51 25.66
C LYS A 389 -1.90 3.73 25.11
N MET A 390 -2.18 2.75 24.23
CA MET A 390 -1.12 1.90 23.65
C MET A 390 -0.21 2.69 22.72
N MET A 391 -0.76 3.67 22.00
CA MET A 391 0.04 4.49 21.11
C MET A 391 1.03 5.37 21.89
N ARG A 392 0.61 5.99 23.00
CA ARG A 392 1.52 6.74 23.88
C ARG A 392 2.67 5.88 24.41
N GLU A 393 2.38 4.60 24.77
CA GLU A 393 3.44 3.67 25.21
C GLU A 393 4.45 3.37 24.09
N LEU A 394 3.99 3.20 22.84
CA LEU A 394 4.82 2.78 21.70
C LEU A 394 5.46 3.95 20.95
N LYS A 395 4.95 5.15 21.09
CA LYS A 395 5.32 6.35 20.32
C LYS A 395 5.78 7.52 21.20
N GLN A 396 6.51 7.22 22.27
CA GLN A 396 7.15 8.23 23.14
C GLN A 396 6.15 9.26 23.71
N GLY A 397 4.95 8.85 24.03
CA GLY A 397 3.90 9.73 24.57
C GLY A 397 3.01 10.40 23.51
N GLU A 398 3.31 10.21 22.23
CA GLU A 398 2.60 10.87 21.13
C GLU A 398 1.40 10.06 20.61
N VAL A 399 0.37 10.77 20.16
CA VAL A 399 -0.77 10.22 19.42
C VAL A 399 -0.96 11.04 18.15
N TYR A 400 -0.84 10.39 17.00
CA TYR A 400 -0.89 11.05 15.69
C TYR A 400 -1.40 10.09 14.62
N PRO A 401 -1.89 10.58 13.45
CA PRO A 401 -2.45 9.71 12.41
C PRO A 401 -1.39 8.88 11.70
N CYS A 402 -1.81 7.73 11.16
CA CYS A 402 -1.05 7.05 10.12
C CYS A 402 -1.19 7.78 8.78
N MET A 403 -0.22 7.60 7.91
CA MET A 403 -0.27 7.98 6.50
C MET A 403 -1.03 6.91 5.72
N GLY A 404 -2.00 7.31 4.91
CA GLY A 404 -2.78 6.35 4.12
C GLY A 404 -3.48 5.32 5.00
N CYS A 405 -3.21 4.03 4.80
CA CYS A 405 -3.93 2.97 5.50
C CYS A 405 -3.37 2.62 6.87
N ARG A 406 -2.04 2.54 7.05
CA ARG A 406 -1.40 2.10 8.31
C ARG A 406 0.08 2.44 8.44
N SER A 407 0.66 3.25 7.57
CA SER A 407 2.05 3.65 7.69
C SER A 407 2.20 4.76 8.73
N PHE A 408 3.06 4.57 9.72
CA PHE A 408 3.34 5.56 10.75
C PHE A 408 4.72 6.19 10.55
N LEU A 409 4.78 7.49 10.73
CA LEU A 409 6.04 8.21 10.88
C LEU A 409 6.76 7.77 12.16
N THR A 410 8.07 7.85 12.16
CA THR A 410 8.85 7.75 13.39
C THR A 410 8.79 9.07 14.18
N VAL A 411 8.80 8.96 15.50
CA VAL A 411 8.98 10.14 16.37
C VAL A 411 10.44 10.54 16.31
N GLU A 412 10.71 11.80 15.96
CA GLU A 412 12.07 12.30 15.75
C GLU A 412 12.25 13.64 16.47
N ASP A 413 13.25 13.71 17.32
CA ASP A 413 13.54 14.93 18.11
C ASP A 413 13.95 16.12 17.24
N GLU A 414 14.52 15.88 16.08
CA GLU A 414 14.89 16.89 15.09
C GLU A 414 13.67 17.50 14.36
N GLN A 415 12.52 16.84 14.44
CA GLN A 415 11.31 17.26 13.73
C GLN A 415 10.30 17.86 14.72
N ARG A 416 10.36 19.19 14.88
CA ARG A 416 9.50 19.93 15.80
C ARG A 416 8.74 21.05 15.12
N ASN A 417 7.57 21.32 15.65
CA ASN A 417 6.78 22.51 15.35
C ASN A 417 7.38 23.76 16.05
N PRO A 418 6.98 24.96 15.63
CA PRO A 418 7.45 26.21 16.29
C PRO A 418 7.15 26.29 17.78
N ASP A 419 6.12 25.60 18.28
CA ASP A 419 5.74 25.52 19.68
C ASP A 419 6.56 24.50 20.50
N GLY A 420 7.47 23.77 19.84
CA GLY A 420 8.30 22.73 20.43
C GLY A 420 7.72 21.32 20.45
N SER A 421 6.47 21.13 20.08
CA SER A 421 5.86 19.81 19.93
C SER A 421 6.47 19.03 18.76
N HIS A 422 6.37 17.69 18.78
CA HIS A 422 6.83 16.89 17.65
C HIS A 422 5.98 17.17 16.39
N LYS A 423 6.66 17.27 15.25
CA LYS A 423 6.01 17.51 13.97
C LYS A 423 5.65 16.21 13.29
N PHE A 424 4.37 16.04 12.95
CA PHE A 424 3.87 14.92 12.14
C PHE A 424 3.26 15.40 10.82
N TYR A 425 2.38 16.37 10.86
CA TYR A 425 1.76 16.94 9.65
C TYR A 425 2.79 17.65 8.78
N GLY A 426 2.70 17.43 7.48
CA GLY A 426 3.68 17.89 6.50
C GLY A 426 4.87 16.95 6.33
N ARG A 427 4.84 15.73 6.91
CA ARG A 427 5.85 14.69 6.71
C ARG A 427 5.31 13.57 5.83
N PHE A 428 6.20 12.74 5.26
CA PHE A 428 5.84 11.76 4.23
C PHE A 428 6.71 10.49 4.28
N ASN A 429 6.29 9.47 3.52
CA ASN A 429 7.03 8.23 3.29
C ASN A 429 7.58 8.21 1.86
N GLN A 430 8.87 7.86 1.70
CA GLN A 430 9.56 7.83 0.40
C GLN A 430 9.18 6.61 -0.44
N GLY A 431 8.79 5.49 0.20
CA GLY A 431 8.42 4.25 -0.46
C GLY A 431 8.71 3.00 0.37
N VAL A 432 8.39 1.84 -0.22
CA VAL A 432 8.40 0.54 0.46
C VAL A 432 9.12 -0.51 -0.38
N VAL A 433 9.85 -1.41 0.29
CA VAL A 433 10.34 -2.69 -0.26
C VAL A 433 9.99 -3.78 0.74
N THR A 434 9.41 -4.88 0.28
CA THR A 434 8.98 -6.00 1.15
C THR A 434 9.86 -7.23 0.95
N ILE A 435 10.37 -7.79 2.05
CA ILE A 435 11.07 -9.08 2.06
C ILE A 435 10.08 -10.24 2.13
N ASN A 436 10.33 -11.30 1.36
CA ASN A 436 9.59 -12.55 1.42
C ASN A 436 10.27 -13.52 2.40
N LEU A 437 9.78 -13.60 3.63
CA LEU A 437 10.35 -14.48 4.67
C LEU A 437 10.16 -15.97 4.35
N VAL A 438 9.13 -16.31 3.56
CA VAL A 438 8.90 -17.69 3.11
C VAL A 438 9.98 -18.12 2.14
N ASP A 439 10.44 -17.21 1.27
CA ASP A 439 11.59 -17.48 0.38
C ASP A 439 12.85 -17.76 1.15
N VAL A 440 13.16 -17.00 2.22
CA VAL A 440 14.30 -17.23 3.09
C VAL A 440 14.23 -18.64 3.70
N ALA A 441 13.07 -19.00 4.26
CA ALA A 441 12.84 -20.30 4.88
C ALA A 441 12.93 -21.47 3.87
N CYS A 442 12.36 -21.32 2.68
CA CYS A 442 12.45 -22.35 1.65
C CYS A 442 13.86 -22.50 1.09
N SER A 443 14.59 -21.39 0.89
CA SER A 443 15.97 -21.39 0.39
C SER A 443 16.96 -21.99 1.39
N SER A 444 16.70 -21.86 2.70
CA SER A 444 17.52 -22.50 3.76
C SER A 444 17.33 -24.00 3.84
N ASN A 445 16.27 -24.54 3.24
CA ASN A 445 15.86 -25.94 3.28
C ASN A 445 15.69 -26.49 4.73
N GLY A 446 15.26 -25.64 5.67
CA GLY A 446 15.04 -25.99 7.07
C GLY A 446 16.32 -25.97 7.95
N ASP A 447 17.44 -25.53 7.40
CA ASP A 447 18.70 -25.35 8.12
C ASP A 447 18.72 -23.95 8.78
N MET A 448 18.83 -23.90 10.10
CA MET A 448 18.74 -22.66 10.86
C MET A 448 19.92 -21.72 10.62
N ASP A 449 21.14 -22.23 10.53
CA ASP A 449 22.34 -21.40 10.30
C ASP A 449 22.29 -20.78 8.89
N LYS A 450 21.85 -21.54 7.89
CA LYS A 450 21.61 -21.03 6.55
C LYS A 450 20.48 -20.03 6.50
N PHE A 451 19.42 -20.22 7.28
CA PHE A 451 18.31 -19.29 7.37
C PHE A 451 18.81 -17.88 7.75
N TRP A 452 19.55 -17.76 8.84
CA TRP A 452 20.07 -16.45 9.29
C TRP A 452 21.01 -15.82 8.29
N LYS A 453 21.89 -16.61 7.66
CA LYS A 453 22.77 -16.11 6.61
C LYS A 453 22.00 -15.59 5.39
N ILE A 454 21.01 -16.34 4.90
CA ILE A 454 20.17 -15.94 3.77
C ILE A 454 19.33 -14.71 4.15
N LEU A 455 18.82 -14.64 5.37
CA LEU A 455 18.09 -13.47 5.85
C LEU A 455 18.97 -12.21 5.78
N ASP A 456 20.22 -12.27 6.25
CA ASP A 456 21.15 -11.13 6.13
C ASP A 456 21.41 -10.73 4.67
N GLU A 457 21.62 -11.71 3.78
CA GLU A 457 21.79 -11.45 2.33
C GLU A 457 20.55 -10.78 1.71
N ARG A 458 19.33 -11.22 2.08
CA ARG A 458 18.08 -10.63 1.58
C ARG A 458 17.81 -9.24 2.17
N LEU A 459 18.18 -9.00 3.43
CA LEU A 459 18.08 -7.68 4.05
C LEU A 459 19.01 -6.67 3.38
N GLU A 460 20.24 -7.07 3.04
CA GLU A 460 21.16 -6.22 2.28
C GLU A 460 20.59 -5.88 0.89
N LEU A 461 19.95 -6.84 0.24
CA LEU A 461 19.28 -6.60 -1.04
C LEU A 461 18.09 -5.64 -0.90
N CYS A 462 17.28 -5.77 0.17
CA CYS A 462 16.22 -4.82 0.49
C CYS A 462 16.78 -3.42 0.76
N HIS A 463 17.89 -3.31 1.48
CA HIS A 463 18.56 -2.04 1.74
C HIS A 463 18.97 -1.33 0.44
N ARG A 464 19.62 -2.05 -0.49
CA ARG A 464 19.96 -1.49 -1.82
C ARG A 464 18.72 -1.03 -2.58
N ALA A 465 17.66 -1.81 -2.56
CA ALA A 465 16.40 -1.46 -3.21
C ALA A 465 15.75 -0.20 -2.57
N LEU A 466 15.78 -0.08 -1.25
CA LEU A 466 15.32 1.12 -0.54
C LEU A 466 16.20 2.33 -0.85
N ARG A 467 17.52 2.15 -0.95
CA ARG A 467 18.45 3.20 -1.39
C ARG A 467 18.11 3.71 -2.79
N CYS A 468 17.76 2.83 -3.73
CA CYS A 468 17.33 3.27 -5.07
C CYS A 468 16.11 4.20 -5.01
N ARG A 469 15.14 3.95 -4.11
CA ARG A 469 14.00 4.85 -3.90
C ARG A 469 14.41 6.21 -3.37
N HIS A 470 15.25 6.22 -2.35
CA HIS A 470 15.78 7.45 -1.77
C HIS A 470 16.56 8.27 -2.81
N GLU A 471 17.48 7.65 -3.51
CA GLU A 471 18.32 8.27 -4.52
C GLU A 471 17.52 8.80 -5.72
N ARG A 472 16.40 8.15 -6.06
CA ARG A 472 15.48 8.62 -7.10
C ARG A 472 14.88 9.98 -6.77
N LEU A 473 14.59 10.26 -5.50
CA LEU A 473 14.00 11.52 -5.04
C LEU A 473 15.03 12.65 -4.93
N LEU A 474 16.31 12.35 -4.76
CA LEU A 474 17.36 13.36 -4.68
C LEU A 474 17.37 14.27 -5.92
N GLY A 475 17.63 15.56 -5.70
CA GLY A 475 17.64 16.59 -6.73
C GLY A 475 16.25 16.89 -7.33
N THR A 476 15.17 16.44 -6.69
CA THR A 476 13.81 16.84 -7.08
C THR A 476 13.60 18.30 -6.73
N ILE A 477 13.24 19.13 -7.72
CA ILE A 477 12.93 20.55 -7.50
C ILE A 477 11.49 20.72 -7.05
N SER A 478 11.23 21.71 -6.21
CA SER A 478 9.91 21.99 -5.62
C SER A 478 8.84 22.30 -6.67
N ASP A 479 9.24 22.67 -7.89
CA ASP A 479 8.37 23.01 -9.00
C ASP A 479 7.63 21.81 -9.63
N VAL A 480 8.07 20.57 -9.37
CA VAL A 480 7.42 19.37 -9.95
C VAL A 480 6.06 19.08 -9.31
N ALA A 481 5.88 19.48 -8.05
CA ALA A 481 4.62 19.34 -7.32
C ALA A 481 4.44 20.52 -6.35
N PRO A 482 4.09 21.73 -6.86
CA PRO A 482 4.04 22.95 -6.03
C PRO A 482 3.12 22.82 -4.83
N ILE A 483 1.96 22.16 -4.97
CA ILE A 483 1.00 21.95 -3.86
C ILE A 483 1.66 21.23 -2.66
N LEU A 484 2.56 20.27 -2.93
CA LEU A 484 3.26 19.52 -1.91
C LEU A 484 4.40 20.34 -1.28
N TRP A 485 5.25 20.92 -2.14
CA TRP A 485 6.55 21.40 -1.73
C TRP A 485 6.61 22.91 -1.47
N GLN A 486 5.75 23.72 -2.14
CA GLN A 486 5.77 25.17 -2.07
C GLN A 486 4.58 25.76 -1.30
N TYR A 487 3.40 25.09 -1.34
CA TYR A 487 2.14 25.68 -0.88
C TYR A 487 1.53 25.02 0.37
N GLY A 488 2.32 24.29 1.14
CA GLY A 488 2.04 23.96 2.52
C GLY A 488 1.52 22.54 2.78
N ALA A 489 1.20 21.73 1.78
CA ALA A 489 0.77 20.36 2.07
C ALA A 489 1.84 19.56 2.82
N LEU A 490 3.10 19.64 2.38
CA LEU A 490 4.25 19.03 3.04
C LEU A 490 5.30 20.05 3.47
N ALA A 491 5.55 21.07 2.66
CA ALA A 491 6.54 22.10 2.95
C ALA A 491 6.17 23.45 2.33
N ARG A 492 6.95 24.49 2.66
CA ARG A 492 6.93 25.80 2.02
C ARG A 492 8.33 26.16 1.51
N LEU A 493 8.83 25.35 0.56
CA LEU A 493 10.08 25.60 -0.13
C LEU A 493 9.93 26.75 -1.13
N LYS A 494 11.03 27.41 -1.43
CA LYS A 494 11.06 28.40 -2.53
C LYS A 494 11.02 27.68 -3.88
N LYS A 495 10.52 28.38 -4.89
CA LYS A 495 10.55 27.92 -6.26
C LYS A 495 12.00 27.58 -6.70
N GLY A 496 12.20 26.42 -7.31
CA GLY A 496 13.53 25.92 -7.73
C GLY A 496 14.39 25.32 -6.61
N GLU A 497 13.96 25.37 -5.34
CA GLU A 497 14.66 24.71 -4.23
C GLU A 497 14.45 23.19 -4.32
N THR A 498 15.50 22.41 -4.00
CA THR A 498 15.40 20.95 -3.97
C THR A 498 14.78 20.44 -2.67
N ILE A 499 14.14 19.27 -2.71
CA ILE A 499 13.53 18.63 -1.54
C ILE A 499 14.54 17.85 -0.70
N ASP A 500 15.81 17.82 -1.08
CA ASP A 500 16.83 16.92 -0.52
C ASP A 500 16.88 16.96 1.01
N ARG A 501 16.79 18.16 1.62
CA ARG A 501 16.77 18.29 3.08
C ARG A 501 15.58 17.61 3.78
N LEU A 502 14.50 17.35 3.03
CA LEU A 502 13.31 16.67 3.53
C LEU A 502 13.41 15.13 3.45
N LEU A 503 14.50 14.60 2.89
CA LEU A 503 14.73 13.16 2.74
C LEU A 503 15.53 12.57 3.91
N TYR A 504 16.07 13.40 4.81
CA TYR A 504 16.96 13.01 5.91
C TYR A 504 16.43 13.42 7.29
N ASN A 505 17.09 12.92 8.33
CA ASN A 505 16.88 13.29 9.73
C ASN A 505 15.42 13.17 10.17
N GLY A 506 14.71 12.15 9.66
CA GLY A 506 13.35 11.86 10.06
C GLY A 506 12.26 12.76 9.51
N TYR A 507 12.55 13.74 8.65
CA TYR A 507 11.46 14.50 8.01
C TYR A 507 10.58 13.57 7.17
N SER A 508 11.18 12.62 6.47
CA SER A 508 10.48 11.52 5.81
C SER A 508 10.99 10.17 6.31
N THR A 509 10.18 9.14 6.10
CA THR A 509 10.51 7.74 6.41
C THR A 509 10.65 6.93 5.15
N ILE A 510 11.31 5.77 5.25
CA ILE A 510 11.34 4.75 4.20
C ILE A 510 11.13 3.38 4.85
N SER A 511 10.38 2.49 4.22
CA SER A 511 9.81 1.34 4.91
C SER A 511 10.31 0.00 4.40
N LEU A 512 10.81 -0.83 5.32
CA LEU A 512 11.07 -2.25 5.11
C LEU A 512 9.81 -3.05 5.46
N GLY A 513 9.10 -3.53 4.43
CA GLY A 513 7.97 -4.44 4.59
C GLY A 513 8.42 -5.90 4.76
N TYR A 514 7.53 -6.75 5.26
CA TYR A 514 7.77 -8.19 5.40
C TYR A 514 6.49 -8.99 5.20
N ALA A 515 6.63 -10.26 4.78
CA ALA A 515 5.52 -11.16 4.49
C ALA A 515 5.78 -12.59 4.91
N GLY A 516 4.72 -13.30 5.34
CA GLY A 516 4.76 -14.75 5.49
C GLY A 516 5.42 -15.27 6.75
N LEU A 517 5.26 -14.60 7.91
CA LEU A 517 5.76 -15.11 9.19
C LEU A 517 5.19 -16.50 9.53
N TYR A 518 3.91 -16.73 9.26
CA TYR A 518 3.27 -18.02 9.46
C TYR A 518 3.96 -19.13 8.64
N GLU A 519 4.03 -18.95 7.33
CA GLU A 519 4.61 -19.96 6.42
C GLU A 519 6.11 -20.14 6.65
N MET A 520 6.82 -19.09 7.06
CA MET A 520 8.21 -19.16 7.49
C MET A 520 8.37 -20.12 8.69
N CYS A 521 7.56 -19.93 9.74
CA CYS A 521 7.59 -20.82 10.93
C CYS A 521 7.16 -22.25 10.58
N MET A 522 6.13 -22.41 9.75
CA MET A 522 5.71 -23.72 9.26
C MET A 522 6.84 -24.44 8.49
N ARG A 523 7.62 -23.73 7.68
CA ARG A 523 8.71 -24.32 6.91
C ARG A 523 9.92 -24.68 7.77
N MET A 524 10.24 -23.83 8.78
CA MET A 524 11.43 -24.02 9.63
C MET A 524 11.18 -24.98 10.80
N LEU A 525 10.01 -24.90 11.43
CA LEU A 525 9.71 -25.58 12.70
C LEU A 525 8.51 -26.54 12.61
N GLY A 526 7.77 -26.53 11.50
CA GLY A 526 6.54 -27.34 11.34
C GLY A 526 5.37 -26.86 12.20
N LYS A 527 5.43 -25.65 12.73
CA LYS A 527 4.44 -25.06 13.65
C LYS A 527 4.06 -23.65 13.23
N SER A 528 2.81 -23.23 13.52
CA SER A 528 2.37 -21.84 13.39
C SER A 528 3.20 -20.93 14.31
N HIS A 529 3.37 -19.66 13.90
CA HIS A 529 4.01 -18.64 14.76
C HIS A 529 3.18 -18.32 16.01
N THR A 530 1.91 -18.75 16.08
CA THR A 530 1.08 -18.70 17.30
C THR A 530 1.42 -19.77 18.32
N ASP A 531 2.12 -20.84 17.90
CA ASP A 531 2.58 -21.89 18.81
C ASP A 531 3.67 -21.35 19.77
N PRO A 532 3.58 -21.60 21.09
CA PRO A 532 4.56 -21.10 22.05
C PRO A 532 6.02 -21.49 21.76
N GLU A 533 6.26 -22.59 21.03
CA GLU A 533 7.62 -23.01 20.65
C GLU A 533 8.13 -22.27 19.39
N ALA A 534 7.24 -21.78 18.51
CA ALA A 534 7.60 -21.08 17.29
C ALA A 534 7.57 -19.56 17.44
N SER A 535 6.74 -19.02 18.34
CA SER A 535 6.59 -17.57 18.56
C SER A 535 7.92 -16.88 18.89
N PRO A 536 8.82 -17.42 19.74
CA PRO A 536 10.11 -16.76 19.99
C PRO A 536 10.97 -16.59 18.74
N PHE A 537 10.99 -17.57 17.83
CA PHE A 537 11.70 -17.48 16.57
C PHE A 537 11.12 -16.39 15.66
N ALA A 538 9.79 -16.29 15.57
CA ALA A 538 9.14 -15.23 14.80
C ALA A 538 9.48 -13.83 15.36
N LEU A 539 9.48 -13.66 16.69
CA LEU A 539 9.85 -12.41 17.34
C LEU A 539 11.34 -12.07 17.14
N GLU A 540 12.24 -13.06 17.18
CA GLU A 540 13.67 -12.88 16.91
C GLU A 540 13.91 -12.39 15.47
N VAL A 541 13.21 -12.95 14.48
CA VAL A 541 13.25 -12.47 13.09
C VAL A 541 12.80 -11.02 13.02
N MET A 542 11.70 -10.66 13.67
CA MET A 542 11.21 -9.27 13.70
C MET A 542 12.19 -8.32 14.37
N GLN A 543 12.84 -8.75 15.46
CA GLN A 543 13.88 -7.95 16.12
C GLN A 543 15.07 -7.74 15.18
N LYS A 544 15.52 -8.77 14.46
CA LYS A 544 16.59 -8.65 13.47
C LYS A 544 16.27 -7.62 12.38
N LEU A 545 15.02 -7.58 11.90
CA LEU A 545 14.58 -6.54 10.92
C LEU A 545 14.72 -5.14 11.50
N ASN A 546 14.29 -4.95 12.76
CA ASN A 546 14.41 -3.65 13.45
C ASN A 546 15.86 -3.24 13.68
N ASP A 547 16.72 -4.17 14.11
CA ASP A 547 18.14 -3.90 14.35
C ASP A 547 18.84 -3.44 13.06
N LYS A 548 18.50 -4.05 11.91
CA LYS A 548 19.01 -3.63 10.61
C LYS A 548 18.50 -2.26 10.19
N CYS A 549 17.23 -1.97 10.36
CA CYS A 549 16.69 -0.63 10.10
C CYS A 549 17.39 0.44 10.97
N LYS A 550 17.67 0.13 12.23
CA LYS A 550 18.40 1.01 13.14
C LYS A 550 19.85 1.23 12.68
N GLU A 551 20.56 0.16 12.34
CA GLU A 551 21.93 0.20 11.80
C GLU A 551 22.01 1.12 10.56
N TRP A 552 21.11 0.96 9.60
CA TRP A 552 21.07 1.77 8.39
C TRP A 552 20.73 3.24 8.68
N LYS A 553 19.78 3.48 9.60
CA LYS A 553 19.41 4.85 10.03
C LYS A 553 20.59 5.57 10.65
N GLU A 554 21.33 4.94 11.56
CA GLU A 554 22.52 5.51 12.21
C GLU A 554 23.64 5.82 11.22
N ALA A 555 23.83 4.95 10.20
CA ALA A 555 24.88 5.12 9.20
C ALA A 555 24.56 6.22 8.15
N GLU A 556 23.28 6.40 7.81
CA GLU A 556 22.88 7.18 6.62
C GLU A 556 22.00 8.38 6.93
N HIS A 557 21.52 8.53 8.18
CA HIS A 557 20.57 9.57 8.60
C HIS A 557 19.23 9.54 7.82
N ILE A 558 18.86 8.37 7.27
CA ILE A 558 17.59 8.09 6.62
C ILE A 558 16.73 7.29 7.59
N SER A 559 15.47 7.69 7.82
CA SER A 559 14.60 7.02 8.79
C SER A 559 13.97 5.76 8.21
N TYR A 560 14.74 4.66 8.26
CA TYR A 560 14.25 3.32 7.95
C TYR A 560 13.37 2.80 9.08
N SER A 561 12.27 2.11 8.75
CA SER A 561 11.38 1.50 9.73
C SER A 561 10.72 0.22 9.22
N VAL A 562 10.54 -0.75 10.13
CA VAL A 562 9.84 -2.00 9.82
C VAL A 562 8.34 -1.73 9.70
N TYR A 563 7.73 -2.23 8.64
CA TYR A 563 6.36 -1.94 8.26
C TYR A 563 5.57 -3.20 7.92
N GLY A 564 4.48 -3.45 8.65
CA GLY A 564 3.46 -4.45 8.29
C GLY A 564 2.67 -3.97 7.06
N THR A 565 3.31 -3.95 5.90
CA THR A 565 2.78 -3.32 4.68
C THR A 565 1.48 -3.97 4.21
N PRO A 566 0.52 -3.20 3.68
CA PRO A 566 -0.57 -3.77 2.91
C PRO A 566 -0.01 -4.44 1.65
N MET A 567 -0.43 -5.68 1.43
CA MET A 567 0.05 -6.49 0.32
C MET A 567 -1.13 -6.94 -0.53
N GLU A 568 -1.65 -6.05 -1.37
CA GLU A 568 -2.83 -6.29 -2.19
C GLU A 568 -2.66 -7.54 -3.07
N SER A 569 -1.96 -7.41 -4.19
CA SER A 569 -1.64 -8.53 -5.09
C SER A 569 -0.32 -9.23 -4.72
N THR A 570 0.51 -8.64 -3.86
CA THR A 570 1.86 -9.16 -3.54
C THR A 570 1.81 -10.52 -2.87
N THR A 571 0.82 -10.81 -2.02
CA THR A 571 0.65 -12.14 -1.39
C THR A 571 0.40 -13.23 -2.44
N TYR A 572 -0.39 -12.93 -3.47
CA TYR A 572 -0.63 -13.81 -4.60
C TYR A 572 0.63 -13.98 -5.48
N LYS A 573 1.30 -12.87 -5.82
CA LYS A 573 2.57 -12.90 -6.57
C LYS A 573 3.61 -13.77 -5.86
N PHE A 574 3.82 -13.54 -4.57
CA PHE A 574 4.77 -14.32 -3.78
C PHE A 574 4.42 -15.81 -3.74
N ALA A 575 3.15 -16.15 -3.54
CA ALA A 575 2.71 -17.55 -3.58
C ALA A 575 3.03 -18.21 -4.94
N LYS A 576 2.76 -17.54 -6.06
CA LYS A 576 3.08 -18.05 -7.40
C LYS A 576 4.58 -18.21 -7.63
N CYS A 577 5.39 -17.26 -7.22
CA CYS A 577 6.84 -17.34 -7.33
C CYS A 577 7.41 -18.48 -6.47
N LEU A 578 6.91 -18.66 -5.25
CA LEU A 578 7.30 -19.75 -4.36
C LEU A 578 6.93 -21.13 -4.95
N GLN A 579 5.71 -21.27 -5.46
CA GLN A 579 5.27 -22.50 -6.14
C GLN A 579 6.14 -22.85 -7.35
N LYS A 580 6.49 -21.84 -8.16
CA LYS A 580 7.37 -22.01 -9.32
C LYS A 580 8.79 -22.45 -8.93
N ARG A 581 9.34 -21.91 -7.85
CA ARG A 581 10.73 -22.16 -7.42
C ARG A 581 10.91 -23.39 -6.56
N PHE A 582 9.97 -23.69 -5.67
CA PHE A 582 10.08 -24.73 -4.66
C PHE A 582 9.02 -25.83 -4.76
N GLY A 583 8.06 -25.68 -5.69
CA GLY A 583 6.94 -26.61 -5.82
C GLY A 583 5.88 -26.40 -4.71
N ILE A 584 5.00 -27.38 -4.58
CA ILE A 584 3.92 -27.37 -3.60
C ILE A 584 4.42 -28.00 -2.29
N ILE A 585 4.52 -27.21 -1.25
CA ILE A 585 4.87 -27.64 0.12
C ILE A 585 3.64 -27.44 0.98
N LYS A 586 3.09 -28.51 1.54
CA LYS A 586 1.87 -28.48 2.36
C LYS A 586 2.03 -27.55 3.57
N GLY A 587 1.07 -26.64 3.74
CA GLY A 587 1.06 -25.64 4.81
C GLY A 587 2.04 -24.49 4.62
N VAL A 588 2.76 -24.42 3.46
CA VAL A 588 3.75 -23.37 3.17
C VAL A 588 3.47 -22.72 1.81
N THR A 589 3.38 -23.51 0.73
CA THR A 589 3.20 -22.98 -0.65
C THR A 589 1.97 -23.59 -1.35
N ASP A 590 1.12 -24.29 -0.63
CA ASP A 590 -0.05 -25.01 -1.17
C ASP A 590 -1.29 -24.13 -1.38
N LYS A 591 -1.23 -22.85 -0.95
CA LYS A 591 -2.27 -21.85 -1.18
C LYS A 591 -1.88 -20.89 -2.30
N ASN A 592 -2.87 -20.22 -2.90
CA ASN A 592 -2.63 -19.14 -3.87
C ASN A 592 -2.34 -17.78 -3.23
N TYR A 593 -2.06 -17.77 -1.94
CA TYR A 593 -1.67 -16.59 -1.16
C TYR A 593 -0.69 -17.02 -0.06
N ILE A 594 0.06 -16.07 0.47
CA ILE A 594 0.80 -16.19 1.73
C ILE A 594 0.23 -15.23 2.76
N THR A 595 0.49 -15.48 4.02
CA THR A 595 0.01 -14.61 5.12
C THR A 595 0.63 -13.22 5.02
N ASN A 596 -0.22 -12.19 5.12
CA ASN A 596 0.20 -10.81 5.16
C ASN A 596 0.94 -10.54 6.49
N SER A 597 2.19 -10.09 6.40
CA SER A 597 3.03 -9.70 7.55
C SER A 597 2.97 -10.71 8.71
N TYR A 598 2.53 -10.28 9.89
CA TYR A 598 2.49 -11.05 11.15
C TYR A 598 1.13 -11.67 11.48
N HIS A 599 0.12 -11.45 10.67
CA HIS A 599 -1.23 -11.88 11.02
C HIS A 599 -1.31 -13.38 11.32
N VAL A 600 -2.17 -13.73 12.27
CA VAL A 600 -2.59 -15.13 12.46
C VAL A 600 -3.18 -15.64 11.15
N HIS A 601 -2.77 -16.84 10.72
CA HIS A 601 -3.23 -17.40 9.45
C HIS A 601 -4.75 -17.50 9.42
N VAL A 602 -5.36 -17.09 8.30
CA VAL A 602 -6.82 -16.90 8.17
C VAL A 602 -7.66 -18.14 8.45
N THR A 603 -7.07 -19.34 8.37
CA THR A 603 -7.75 -20.62 8.68
C THR A 603 -7.60 -21.03 10.14
N GLU A 604 -6.79 -20.32 10.93
CA GLU A 604 -6.51 -20.70 12.31
C GLU A 604 -7.65 -20.28 13.22
N LYS A 605 -8.20 -21.26 13.96
CA LYS A 605 -9.30 -21.02 14.90
C LYS A 605 -8.76 -20.44 16.20
N ILE A 606 -8.89 -19.15 16.36
CA ILE A 606 -8.49 -18.39 17.55
C ILE A 606 -9.59 -17.40 17.90
N ASP A 607 -9.84 -17.16 19.18
CA ASP A 607 -10.79 -16.12 19.57
C ASP A 607 -10.20 -14.72 19.40
N ALA A 608 -11.07 -13.72 19.22
CA ALA A 608 -10.69 -12.33 18.92
C ALA A 608 -9.71 -11.74 19.94
N PHE A 609 -9.92 -12.00 21.22
CA PHE A 609 -9.11 -11.41 22.28
C PHE A 609 -7.69 -12.02 22.32
N LYS A 610 -7.60 -13.34 22.17
CA LYS A 610 -6.30 -14.01 22.05
C LYS A 610 -5.54 -13.60 20.80
N LYS A 611 -6.25 -13.47 19.66
CA LYS A 611 -5.66 -12.98 18.40
C LYS A 611 -5.08 -11.58 18.57
N LEU A 612 -5.87 -10.64 19.07
CA LEU A 612 -5.41 -9.26 19.28
C LEU A 612 -4.25 -9.17 20.26
N LYS A 613 -4.29 -9.97 21.36
CA LYS A 613 -3.19 -10.04 22.33
C LYS A 613 -1.91 -10.58 21.71
N PHE A 614 -2.01 -11.65 20.94
CA PHE A 614 -0.87 -12.23 20.22
C PHE A 614 -0.28 -11.24 19.21
N GLU A 615 -1.11 -10.65 18.36
CA GLU A 615 -0.67 -9.72 17.32
C GLU A 615 -0.13 -8.40 17.88
N SER A 616 -0.52 -7.99 19.10
CA SER A 616 -0.01 -6.79 19.73
C SER A 616 1.51 -6.78 19.89
N GLU A 617 2.12 -7.95 20.15
CA GLU A 617 3.59 -8.06 20.29
C GLU A 617 4.31 -7.78 18.96
N PHE A 618 3.72 -8.14 17.84
CA PHE A 618 4.26 -7.87 16.50
C PHE A 618 4.03 -6.43 16.07
N GLN A 619 2.94 -5.79 16.52
CA GLN A 619 2.75 -4.35 16.29
C GLN A 619 3.85 -3.51 16.96
N LYS A 620 4.31 -3.91 18.17
CA LYS A 620 5.45 -3.27 18.85
C LYS A 620 6.73 -3.33 17.99
N LEU A 621 6.93 -4.42 17.25
CA LEU A 621 8.07 -4.65 16.37
C LEU A 621 7.85 -4.16 14.94
N SER A 622 6.77 -3.44 14.68
CA SER A 622 6.45 -2.83 13.39
C SER A 622 6.26 -1.31 13.54
N PRO A 623 7.29 -0.56 13.96
CA PRO A 623 7.17 0.87 14.27
C PRO A 623 6.80 1.73 13.07
N GLY A 624 7.08 1.30 11.84
CA GLY A 624 6.67 1.94 10.61
C GLY A 624 5.19 1.76 10.26
N GLY A 625 4.48 0.97 11.06
CA GLY A 625 3.04 0.80 10.97
C GLY A 625 2.60 -0.65 10.86
N ALA A 626 1.43 -0.90 11.44
CA ALA A 626 0.77 -2.20 11.41
C ALA A 626 -0.71 -2.00 11.77
N ILE A 627 -1.55 -2.93 11.37
CA ILE A 627 -2.97 -3.00 11.74
C ILE A 627 -3.35 -4.45 11.97
N SER A 628 -4.14 -4.71 12.99
CA SER A 628 -4.75 -6.02 13.23
C SER A 628 -6.23 -6.01 12.90
N TYR A 629 -6.78 -7.14 12.56
CA TYR A 629 -8.22 -7.26 12.28
C TYR A 629 -8.81 -8.52 12.92
N ILE A 630 -10.09 -8.46 13.20
CA ILE A 630 -10.89 -9.62 13.60
C ILE A 630 -12.07 -9.79 12.66
N GLU A 631 -12.32 -11.04 12.27
CA GLU A 631 -13.51 -11.41 11.49
C GLU A 631 -14.67 -11.67 12.45
N VAL A 632 -15.74 -10.91 12.31
CA VAL A 632 -16.92 -11.02 13.16
C VAL A 632 -18.18 -11.22 12.31
N PRO A 633 -19.24 -11.88 12.84
CA PRO A 633 -20.52 -12.00 12.14
C PRO A 633 -21.18 -10.62 11.95
N ASP A 634 -22.40 -10.60 11.45
CA ASP A 634 -23.23 -9.39 11.51
C ASP A 634 -23.46 -8.99 12.98
N MET A 635 -23.03 -7.77 13.33
CA MET A 635 -23.04 -7.26 14.71
C MET A 635 -24.09 -6.15 14.91
N GLN A 636 -24.96 -5.88 13.92
CA GLN A 636 -25.91 -4.77 13.99
C GLN A 636 -26.88 -4.89 15.19
N ASP A 637 -27.22 -6.11 15.58
CA ASP A 637 -28.11 -6.39 16.72
C ASP A 637 -27.33 -6.61 18.05
N ASN A 638 -26.00 -6.47 18.05
CA ASN A 638 -25.16 -6.74 19.23
C ASN A 638 -24.08 -5.67 19.45
N ILE A 639 -24.48 -4.42 19.52
CA ILE A 639 -23.58 -3.28 19.78
C ILE A 639 -22.77 -3.43 21.08
N PRO A 640 -23.33 -3.97 22.20
CA PRO A 640 -22.53 -4.20 23.41
C PRO A 640 -21.29 -5.07 23.19
N ALA A 641 -21.37 -6.08 22.32
CA ALA A 641 -20.19 -6.90 21.99
C ALA A 641 -19.14 -6.10 21.20
N VAL A 642 -19.55 -5.22 20.29
CA VAL A 642 -18.64 -4.31 19.59
C VAL A 642 -17.92 -3.39 20.58
N LEU A 643 -18.65 -2.79 21.53
CA LEU A 643 -18.09 -1.93 22.59
C LEU A 643 -17.11 -2.70 23.47
N THR A 644 -17.41 -3.98 23.79
CA THR A 644 -16.47 -4.84 24.55
C THR A 644 -15.16 -5.06 23.80
N VAL A 645 -15.24 -5.28 22.48
CA VAL A 645 -14.03 -5.41 21.65
C VAL A 645 -13.27 -4.08 21.58
N MET A 646 -13.97 -2.95 21.45
CA MET A 646 -13.34 -1.62 21.45
C MET A 646 -12.61 -1.34 22.77
N GLN A 647 -13.21 -1.68 23.92
CA GLN A 647 -12.56 -1.60 25.22
C GLN A 647 -11.29 -2.46 25.27
N TYR A 648 -11.36 -3.69 24.73
CA TYR A 648 -10.19 -4.57 24.68
C TYR A 648 -9.08 -4.00 23.78
N ILE A 649 -9.44 -3.42 22.63
CA ILE A 649 -8.48 -2.72 21.73
C ILE A 649 -7.79 -1.61 22.51
N TYR A 650 -8.56 -0.75 23.21
CA TYR A 650 -7.99 0.35 23.99
C TYR A 650 -6.94 -0.11 25.00
N GLU A 651 -7.18 -1.25 25.66
CA GLU A 651 -6.30 -1.77 26.73
C GLU A 651 -5.09 -2.56 26.22
N ASN A 652 -5.13 -3.13 25.02
CA ASN A 652 -4.19 -4.19 24.64
C ASN A 652 -3.46 -4.03 23.31
N ILE A 653 -3.98 -3.26 22.35
CA ILE A 653 -3.41 -3.19 21.00
C ILE A 653 -3.52 -1.78 20.43
N MET A 654 -2.46 -1.33 19.75
CA MET A 654 -2.39 0.05 19.27
C MET A 654 -3.41 0.34 18.16
N TYR A 655 -3.56 -0.56 17.17
CA TYR A 655 -4.39 -0.31 16.00
C TYR A 655 -5.11 -1.58 15.54
N ALA A 656 -6.43 -1.54 15.52
CA ALA A 656 -7.23 -2.68 15.08
C ALA A 656 -8.52 -2.26 14.36
N GLU A 657 -9.05 -3.19 13.55
CA GLU A 657 -10.30 -3.06 12.81
C GLU A 657 -11.20 -4.29 13.00
N LEU A 658 -12.51 -4.09 12.82
CA LEU A 658 -13.51 -5.16 12.83
C LEU A 658 -14.05 -5.38 11.41
N ASN A 659 -13.98 -6.63 10.93
CA ASN A 659 -14.53 -7.05 9.65
C ASN A 659 -15.89 -7.68 9.85
N THR A 660 -16.94 -6.89 9.80
CA THR A 660 -18.33 -7.35 9.97
C THR A 660 -18.89 -7.95 8.67
N LYS A 661 -19.78 -8.93 8.78
CA LYS A 661 -20.43 -9.60 7.64
C LYS A 661 -21.83 -9.04 7.38
N SER A 662 -21.94 -7.74 7.15
CA SER A 662 -23.20 -7.01 6.95
C SER A 662 -23.47 -6.74 5.46
N ASP A 663 -23.40 -7.79 4.61
CA ASP A 663 -23.73 -7.69 3.19
C ASP A 663 -25.24 -7.64 2.97
N TYR A 664 -25.64 -7.20 1.78
CA TYR A 664 -27.04 -7.08 1.40
C TYR A 664 -27.25 -7.54 -0.07
N CYS A 665 -28.36 -8.27 -0.30
CA CYS A 665 -28.83 -8.62 -1.64
C CYS A 665 -30.11 -7.87 -1.97
N GLU A 666 -30.08 -6.99 -2.97
CA GLU A 666 -31.24 -6.21 -3.39
C GLU A 666 -32.36 -7.07 -3.99
N CYS A 667 -32.02 -8.20 -4.62
CA CYS A 667 -33.00 -9.05 -5.27
C CYS A 667 -34.00 -9.72 -4.30
N CYS A 668 -33.53 -10.05 -3.08
CA CYS A 668 -34.37 -10.77 -2.12
C CYS A 668 -34.41 -10.17 -0.73
N GLY A 669 -33.72 -9.04 -0.49
CA GLY A 669 -33.67 -8.39 0.81
C GLY A 669 -32.82 -9.12 1.87
N TYR A 670 -32.01 -10.12 1.46
CA TYR A 670 -31.13 -10.84 2.38
C TYR A 670 -30.10 -9.90 2.99
N THR A 671 -29.96 -9.94 4.30
CA THR A 671 -28.91 -9.27 5.06
C THR A 671 -28.06 -10.32 5.76
N GLY A 672 -26.74 -10.22 5.67
CA GLY A 672 -25.81 -11.19 6.22
C GLY A 672 -24.69 -11.49 5.25
N GLU A 673 -23.92 -12.55 5.47
CA GLU A 673 -22.76 -12.87 4.63
C GLU A 673 -23.15 -13.39 3.24
N ILE A 674 -22.78 -12.65 2.19
CA ILE A 674 -22.80 -13.15 0.81
C ILE A 674 -21.61 -14.09 0.62
N GLN A 675 -21.86 -15.28 0.04
CA GLN A 675 -20.89 -16.37 0.00
C GLN A 675 -20.03 -16.33 -1.26
N ILE A 676 -18.80 -16.84 -1.15
CA ILE A 676 -17.92 -17.10 -2.29
C ILE A 676 -18.09 -18.57 -2.70
N LYS A 677 -18.52 -18.80 -3.95
CA LYS A 677 -18.68 -20.15 -4.54
C LYS A 677 -17.83 -20.30 -5.78
N GLU A 678 -17.60 -21.53 -6.17
CA GLU A 678 -16.97 -21.89 -7.44
C GLU A 678 -18.02 -21.94 -8.56
N ASP A 679 -17.71 -21.32 -9.70
CA ASP A 679 -18.51 -21.49 -10.91
C ASP A 679 -18.16 -22.81 -11.64
N GLY A 680 -18.85 -23.07 -12.77
CA GLY A 680 -18.63 -24.29 -13.56
C GLY A 680 -17.23 -24.42 -14.19
N ASN A 681 -16.42 -23.35 -14.15
CA ASN A 681 -15.05 -23.26 -14.67
C ASN A 681 -13.98 -23.23 -13.57
N GLY A 682 -14.37 -23.39 -12.31
CA GLY A 682 -13.46 -23.32 -11.16
C GLY A 682 -13.09 -21.89 -10.72
N LYS A 683 -13.78 -20.86 -11.25
CA LYS A 683 -13.60 -19.47 -10.85
C LYS A 683 -14.42 -19.15 -9.61
N LEU A 684 -13.80 -18.46 -8.65
CA LEU A 684 -14.48 -17.99 -7.44
C LEU A 684 -15.33 -16.75 -7.75
N ILE A 685 -16.62 -16.80 -7.36
CA ILE A 685 -17.64 -15.78 -7.60
C ILE A 685 -18.49 -15.53 -6.36
N TRP A 686 -19.09 -14.35 -6.26
CA TRP A 686 -20.05 -14.01 -5.20
C TRP A 686 -21.44 -14.53 -5.54
N GLU A 687 -22.13 -15.12 -4.55
CA GLU A 687 -23.47 -15.65 -4.69
C GLU A 687 -24.30 -15.43 -3.42
N CYS A 688 -25.50 -14.85 -3.58
CA CYS A 688 -26.44 -14.73 -2.47
C CYS A 688 -26.90 -16.11 -1.97
N PRO A 689 -26.74 -16.45 -0.69
CA PRO A 689 -27.13 -17.76 -0.17
C PRO A 689 -28.65 -17.98 -0.15
N ASN A 690 -29.45 -16.91 -0.20
CA ASN A 690 -30.90 -17.00 -0.15
C ASN A 690 -31.55 -17.17 -1.54
N CYS A 691 -31.12 -16.39 -2.54
CA CYS A 691 -31.77 -16.41 -3.87
C CYS A 691 -30.87 -16.84 -5.03
N GLY A 692 -29.59 -17.11 -4.76
CA GLY A 692 -28.63 -17.50 -5.80
C GLY A 692 -28.20 -16.36 -6.74
N ASN A 693 -28.55 -15.10 -6.42
CA ASN A 693 -28.14 -13.95 -7.24
C ASN A 693 -26.62 -13.84 -7.30
N ARG A 694 -26.09 -13.64 -8.50
CA ARG A 694 -24.67 -13.48 -8.82
C ARG A 694 -24.35 -12.13 -9.48
N ASP A 695 -25.37 -11.32 -9.73
CA ASP A 695 -25.24 -9.99 -10.30
C ASP A 695 -24.64 -9.04 -9.24
N GLN A 696 -23.38 -8.70 -9.44
CA GLN A 696 -22.62 -7.87 -8.49
C GLN A 696 -23.22 -6.45 -8.34
N ASP A 697 -23.89 -5.93 -9.36
CA ASP A 697 -24.57 -4.63 -9.27
C ASP A 697 -25.74 -4.62 -8.30
N LYS A 698 -26.27 -5.81 -7.96
CA LYS A 698 -27.39 -6.03 -7.03
C LYS A 698 -26.94 -6.66 -5.71
N LEU A 699 -25.66 -6.84 -5.53
CA LEU A 699 -25.05 -7.31 -4.29
C LEU A 699 -24.25 -6.18 -3.65
N CYS A 700 -24.59 -5.80 -2.45
CA CYS A 700 -23.76 -4.94 -1.62
C CYS A 700 -22.81 -5.83 -0.81
N VAL A 701 -21.68 -6.16 -1.39
CA VAL A 701 -20.63 -6.95 -0.73
C VAL A 701 -19.45 -6.04 -0.46
N ALA A 702 -19.02 -5.99 0.78
CA ALA A 702 -17.83 -5.26 1.17
C ALA A 702 -16.92 -6.17 2.00
N ARG A 703 -15.64 -6.20 1.67
CA ARG A 703 -14.62 -6.94 2.42
C ARG A 703 -13.42 -6.06 2.66
N ARG A 704 -12.85 -6.22 3.83
CA ARG A 704 -11.56 -5.61 4.10
C ARG A 704 -10.43 -6.52 3.68
N THR A 705 -9.46 -5.91 3.04
CA THR A 705 -8.21 -6.56 2.72
C THR A 705 -7.09 -5.58 3.00
N CYS A 706 -6.16 -5.98 3.86
CA CYS A 706 -4.99 -5.16 4.15
C CYS A 706 -5.29 -3.72 4.58
N GLY A 707 -6.39 -3.48 5.28
CA GLY A 707 -6.79 -2.16 5.77
C GLY A 707 -7.69 -1.36 4.83
N TYR A 708 -8.08 -1.88 3.67
CA TYR A 708 -9.04 -1.24 2.76
C TYR A 708 -10.36 -1.98 2.70
N ILE A 709 -11.41 -1.23 2.36
CA ILE A 709 -12.68 -1.82 1.94
C ILE A 709 -12.68 -1.93 0.42
N GLY A 710 -12.87 -3.15 -0.08
CA GLY A 710 -13.08 -3.41 -1.49
C GLY A 710 -14.43 -4.04 -1.76
N THR A 711 -15.00 -3.73 -2.91
CA THR A 711 -16.36 -4.13 -3.26
C THR A 711 -16.49 -4.99 -4.50
N GLN A 712 -15.52 -5.00 -5.43
CA GLN A 712 -15.70 -5.63 -6.73
C GLN A 712 -14.49 -6.40 -7.29
N PHE A 713 -13.29 -5.87 -7.24
CA PHE A 713 -12.16 -6.40 -8.00
C PHE A 713 -11.14 -7.11 -7.10
N TRP A 714 -11.15 -8.45 -7.16
CA TRP A 714 -10.26 -9.29 -6.37
C TRP A 714 -9.56 -10.31 -7.25
N ASN A 715 -8.24 -10.42 -7.15
CA ASN A 715 -7.55 -11.55 -7.75
C ASN A 715 -7.95 -12.87 -7.06
N GLN A 716 -7.78 -14.00 -7.77
CA GLN A 716 -8.24 -15.31 -7.29
C GLN A 716 -7.54 -15.74 -5.98
N GLY A 717 -6.29 -15.34 -5.76
CA GLY A 717 -5.59 -15.61 -4.49
C GLY A 717 -6.22 -14.86 -3.33
N ARG A 718 -6.54 -13.57 -3.51
CA ARG A 718 -7.23 -12.77 -2.49
C ARG A 718 -8.66 -13.27 -2.24
N THR A 719 -9.37 -13.66 -3.29
CA THR A 719 -10.71 -14.25 -3.17
C THR A 719 -10.66 -15.57 -2.40
N GLN A 720 -9.63 -16.41 -2.63
CA GLN A 720 -9.41 -17.63 -1.85
C GLN A 720 -9.13 -17.30 -0.37
N GLU A 721 -8.25 -16.35 -0.09
CA GLU A 721 -7.94 -15.92 1.28
C GLU A 721 -9.20 -15.47 2.02
N ILE A 722 -10.04 -14.65 1.39
CA ILE A 722 -11.32 -14.19 1.97
C ILE A 722 -12.27 -15.36 2.24
N LYS A 723 -12.34 -16.32 1.31
CA LYS A 723 -13.15 -17.55 1.46
C LYS A 723 -12.66 -18.42 2.62
N ASP A 724 -11.36 -18.49 2.83
CA ASP A 724 -10.71 -19.33 3.84
C ASP A 724 -10.80 -18.73 5.25
N ARG A 725 -11.19 -17.45 5.41
CA ARG A 725 -11.26 -16.76 6.71
C ARG A 725 -12.25 -17.42 7.65
N VAL A 726 -11.83 -17.59 8.90
CA VAL A 726 -12.69 -18.06 10.00
C VAL A 726 -13.13 -16.89 10.87
N LEU A 727 -14.31 -17.01 11.49
CA LEU A 727 -14.79 -16.03 12.47
C LEU A 727 -14.01 -16.16 13.78
N HIS A 728 -13.83 -15.02 14.46
CA HIS A 728 -13.12 -14.91 15.73
C HIS A 728 -14.06 -14.63 16.92
N LEU A 729 -15.32 -14.25 16.66
CA LEU A 729 -16.39 -14.09 17.66
C LEU A 729 -17.57 -15.01 17.36
#